data_ff5e9c36b03730d457b75e37a4fc54ee
#
_entry.id   ff5e9c36b03730d457b75e37a4fc54ee
#
_cell.length_a   1.000
_cell.length_b   1.000
_cell.length_c   1.000
_cell.angle_alpha   90.00
_cell.angle_beta   90.00
_cell.angle_gamma   90.00
#
_symmetry.space_group_name_H-M   'P 1'
#
loop_
_entity.id
_entity.type
_entity.pdbx_description
1 polymer ?
#
loop_
_entity_poly.entity_id
_entity_poly.type
_entity_poly.pdbx_seq_one_letter_code
_entity_poly.pdbx_strand_id
1 'polypeptide(L)'
;IEKCLQKSRQEVLHFTKKISERGEHADSSPLELLFEQNFTDVYGMRALKYLQKEFQISDEDGNNYFLDYLIDTADGRVAIEENGIHYHHPQLIGIEGYRKQLRKQNTCTLWGLKLYRFSTEDCRFKDRIEDDIRSYLGKDTGGFRETGLLLERKTELYEHQEISLAQIEERREKGIRAFLIVLPTAAGKSRIVEEDIQKFAAGKEQFRALILAPNTNIIADWKERIDKDLQPLQDRIDIKTYSYAVRHYHEKTRDYYSYIVVDEAHHAVAPMLKRVIQYYAPEFLVGLTATDQRPDKKKLEEIFGNYTTELSLKDAMEKGVVARANVYRIETNIDLSHVRFNGKDYVNADLEKSVRVTSRNELIVNVLKDYFTEGDAGKRQGIIFCINKAHTKEMARLLNAAGISAQDYSGDTKHPEKVMQEFKEHKIRFLCACDMISEGWDYPELGILVMARPTLSKVLYLQQIGRGLRRTSIKKNVFVIDVVDEYGAMVRPCSMHAIFGNSLYVPFGDITRQDYLPGQMIEIDGITERVERIVEVDIHTFEEKYGDYYSQEQLAREYFVNTGTITGWIRKGKITPTVEFPFGSKKISLFSPEDVEKYRKELNIQEHNDETVRDDFIAFLEERDYSLSYKMPFLLSFID
;
A
#
# COMPACT_ATOMS: atom_id res chain seq x y z
N ILE A 1 46.23 -12.00 -8.69
CA ILE A 1 44.85 -12.04 -8.15
C ILE A 1 44.13 -13.29 -8.64
N GLU A 2 44.02 -13.57 -9.94
CA GLU A 2 43.31 -14.73 -10.47
C GLU A 2 43.88 -16.09 -9.98
N LYS A 3 45.22 -16.25 -9.91
CA LYS A 3 45.85 -17.42 -9.34
C LYS A 3 45.61 -17.61 -7.82
N CYS A 4 45.57 -16.51 -7.06
CA CYS A 4 45.20 -16.56 -5.66
C CYS A 4 43.73 -16.94 -5.48
N LEU A 5 42.83 -16.40 -6.32
CA LEU A 5 41.41 -16.70 -6.31
C LEU A 5 41.12 -18.17 -6.69
N GLN A 6 41.83 -18.74 -7.67
CA GLN A 6 41.71 -20.17 -8.02
C GLN A 6 42.24 -21.09 -6.93
N LYS A 7 43.34 -20.73 -6.27
CA LYS A 7 43.89 -21.48 -5.16
C LYS A 7 42.95 -21.44 -3.94
N SER A 8 42.42 -20.28 -3.60
CA SER A 8 41.44 -20.11 -2.53
C SER A 8 40.15 -20.91 -2.82
N ARG A 9 39.64 -20.92 -4.06
CA ARG A 9 38.47 -21.72 -4.46
C ARG A 9 38.70 -23.21 -4.26
N GLN A 10 39.85 -23.73 -4.67
CA GLN A 10 40.16 -25.15 -4.53
C GLN A 10 40.32 -25.58 -3.06
N GLU A 11 40.90 -24.73 -2.24
CA GLU A 11 41.07 -24.98 -0.80
C GLU A 11 39.75 -24.91 -0.04
N VAL A 12 38.85 -23.93 -0.38
CA VAL A 12 37.49 -23.84 0.18
C VAL A 12 36.69 -25.08 -0.22
N LEU A 13 36.72 -25.51 -1.50
CA LEU A 13 36.03 -26.73 -1.96
C LEU A 13 36.56 -27.99 -1.27
N HIS A 14 37.85 -28.08 -0.99
CA HIS A 14 38.44 -29.22 -0.27
C HIS A 14 37.98 -29.25 1.21
N PHE A 15 37.89 -28.08 1.84
CA PHE A 15 37.44 -27.95 3.22
C PHE A 15 35.94 -28.23 3.35
N THR A 16 35.11 -27.71 2.42
CA THR A 16 33.65 -27.96 2.34
C THR A 16 33.35 -29.45 2.23
N LYS A 17 34.13 -30.17 1.39
CA LYS A 17 33.98 -31.61 1.22
C LYS A 17 34.28 -32.41 2.51
N LYS A 18 35.23 -31.92 3.30
CA LYS A 18 35.63 -32.52 4.57
C LYS A 18 34.62 -32.30 5.70
N ILE A 19 33.85 -31.19 5.64
CA ILE A 19 32.81 -30.84 6.62
C ILE A 19 31.48 -31.50 6.24
N SER A 20 31.12 -31.55 4.95
CA SER A 20 29.90 -32.23 4.49
C SER A 20 29.91 -33.73 4.78
N GLU A 21 31.09 -34.32 4.87
CA GLU A 21 31.26 -35.73 5.27
C GLU A 21 30.98 -35.98 6.75
N ARG A 22 30.86 -34.93 7.61
CA ARG A 22 30.55 -35.04 9.04
C ARG A 22 29.05 -34.89 9.38
N GLY A 23 28.18 -34.59 8.40
CA GLY A 23 26.72 -34.70 8.55
C GLY A 23 26.03 -33.67 9.45
N GLU A 24 26.70 -32.61 9.83
CA GLU A 24 26.13 -31.57 10.70
C GLU A 24 26.01 -30.23 9.94
N HIS A 25 24.79 -29.70 9.86
CA HIS A 25 24.37 -28.40 9.31
C HIS A 25 24.33 -28.24 7.79
N ALA A 26 23.14 -28.47 7.20
CA ALA A 26 22.89 -28.38 5.76
C ALA A 26 22.77 -26.92 5.22
N ASP A 27 22.64 -25.90 6.08
CA ASP A 27 22.28 -24.52 5.71
C ASP A 27 23.37 -23.45 5.93
N SER A 28 24.57 -23.83 6.42
CA SER A 28 25.65 -22.86 6.70
C SER A 28 26.70 -22.81 5.59
N SER A 29 27.19 -21.60 5.29
CA SER A 29 28.31 -21.43 4.34
C SER A 29 29.60 -22.07 4.88
N PRO A 30 30.57 -22.45 4.02
CA PRO A 30 31.85 -23.01 4.47
C PRO A 30 32.65 -22.10 5.39
N LEU A 31 32.46 -20.78 5.30
CA LEU A 31 33.14 -19.81 6.15
C LEU A 31 32.50 -19.75 7.52
N GLU A 32 31.15 -19.72 7.58
CA GLU A 32 30.42 -19.80 8.83
C GLU A 32 30.78 -21.04 9.63
N LEU A 33 30.85 -22.19 9.00
CA LEU A 33 31.27 -23.42 9.64
C LEU A 33 32.71 -23.35 10.19
N LEU A 34 33.60 -22.65 9.51
CA LEU A 34 34.99 -22.46 9.98
C LEU A 34 35.05 -21.54 11.20
N PHE A 35 34.27 -20.45 11.22
CA PHE A 35 34.16 -19.58 12.36
C PHE A 35 33.54 -20.32 13.57
N GLU A 36 32.45 -21.04 13.37
CA GLU A 36 31.80 -21.84 14.43
C GLU A 36 32.75 -22.90 15.03
N GLN A 37 33.58 -23.50 14.21
CA GLN A 37 34.58 -24.44 14.69
C GLN A 37 35.59 -23.72 15.60
N ASN A 38 36.15 -22.58 15.19
CA ASN A 38 37.08 -21.80 16.00
C ASN A 38 36.41 -21.28 17.27
N PHE A 39 35.15 -20.83 17.19
CA PHE A 39 34.37 -20.39 18.34
C PHE A 39 34.12 -21.52 19.34
N THR A 40 33.81 -22.73 18.83
CA THR A 40 33.65 -23.94 19.67
C THR A 40 34.95 -24.41 20.28
N ASP A 41 36.08 -24.28 19.59
CA ASP A 41 37.38 -24.59 20.12
C ASP A 41 37.76 -23.69 21.30
N VAL A 42 37.32 -22.42 21.26
CA VAL A 42 37.55 -21.44 22.34
C VAL A 42 36.61 -21.64 23.55
N TYR A 43 35.30 -21.82 23.30
CA TYR A 43 34.26 -21.73 24.34
C TYR A 43 33.49 -23.04 24.57
N GLY A 44 33.73 -24.06 23.74
CA GLY A 44 33.02 -25.34 23.78
C GLY A 44 31.71 -25.31 22.99
N MET A 45 31.23 -26.50 22.57
CA MET A 45 30.00 -26.67 21.77
C MET A 45 28.76 -26.02 22.37
N ARG A 46 28.65 -25.99 23.70
CA ARG A 46 27.50 -25.39 24.38
C ARG A 46 27.40 -23.88 24.20
N ALA A 47 28.46 -23.21 23.80
CA ALA A 47 28.49 -21.77 23.58
C ALA A 47 27.82 -21.34 22.27
N LEU A 48 27.62 -22.27 21.31
CA LEU A 48 26.92 -21.98 20.06
C LEU A 48 25.50 -21.42 20.27
N LYS A 49 24.85 -21.75 21.36
CA LYS A 49 23.53 -21.19 21.70
C LYS A 49 23.52 -19.65 21.88
N TYR A 50 24.67 -19.03 22.12
CA TYR A 50 24.81 -17.58 22.26
C TYR A 50 25.03 -16.87 20.92
N LEU A 51 25.35 -17.61 19.83
CA LEU A 51 25.48 -17.05 18.49
C LEU A 51 24.13 -17.06 17.79
N GLN A 52 23.57 -15.88 17.55
CA GLN A 52 22.38 -15.73 16.73
C GLN A 52 22.81 -15.52 15.28
N LYS A 53 22.44 -16.45 14.40
CA LYS A 53 22.76 -16.41 12.96
C LYS A 53 21.81 -15.48 12.19
N GLU A 54 22.31 -14.93 11.08
CA GLU A 54 21.53 -14.14 10.11
C GLU A 54 20.68 -13.06 10.76
N PHE A 55 21.26 -12.37 11.75
CA PHE A 55 20.54 -11.34 12.46
C PHE A 55 20.24 -10.13 11.58
N GLN A 56 18.97 -9.78 11.43
CA GLN A 56 18.53 -8.66 10.60
C GLN A 56 18.64 -7.34 11.34
N ILE A 57 19.31 -6.36 10.72
CA ILE A 57 19.29 -4.94 11.10
C ILE A 57 18.74 -4.10 9.95
N SER A 58 18.18 -2.92 10.27
CA SER A 58 17.67 -2.00 9.24
C SER A 58 18.27 -0.61 9.43
N ASP A 59 18.57 0.08 8.33
CA ASP A 59 18.96 1.49 8.37
C ASP A 59 17.74 2.42 8.52
N GLU A 60 18.00 3.73 8.62
CA GLU A 60 16.97 4.76 8.74
C GLU A 60 16.04 4.81 7.52
N ASP A 61 16.54 4.41 6.36
CA ASP A 61 15.76 4.30 5.11
C ASP A 61 14.94 3.02 5.02
N GLY A 62 15.04 2.12 6.02
CA GLY A 62 14.35 0.84 6.06
C GLY A 62 15.00 -0.26 5.19
N ASN A 63 16.25 -0.08 4.74
CA ASN A 63 16.96 -1.16 4.05
C ASN A 63 17.43 -2.17 5.08
N ASN A 64 17.20 -3.46 4.78
CA ASN A 64 17.59 -4.56 5.65
C ASN A 64 18.99 -5.06 5.30
N TYR A 65 19.76 -5.37 6.35
CA TYR A 65 21.05 -6.00 6.28
C TYR A 65 21.04 -7.20 7.22
N PHE A 66 21.68 -8.27 6.84
CA PHE A 66 21.82 -9.47 7.67
C PHE A 66 23.25 -9.57 8.16
N LEU A 67 23.40 -9.71 9.47
CA LEU A 67 24.69 -9.96 10.12
C LEU A 67 24.89 -11.49 10.17
N ASP A 68 26.09 -11.96 9.88
CA ASP A 68 26.35 -13.40 9.91
C ASP A 68 26.10 -13.95 11.31
N TYR A 69 26.60 -13.23 12.35
CA TYR A 69 26.25 -13.55 13.74
C TYR A 69 26.07 -12.29 14.59
N LEU A 70 25.22 -12.42 15.59
CA LEU A 70 25.13 -11.49 16.72
C LEU A 70 25.33 -12.25 18.03
N ILE A 71 26.12 -11.67 18.94
CA ILE A 71 26.30 -12.19 20.30
C ILE A 71 26.12 -11.06 21.31
N ASP A 72 25.43 -11.34 22.41
CA ASP A 72 25.28 -10.40 23.51
C ASP A 72 26.31 -10.74 24.60
N THR A 73 27.18 -9.78 24.94
CA THR A 73 28.23 -9.93 25.93
C THR A 73 28.02 -8.95 27.10
N ALA A 74 28.74 -9.14 28.19
CA ALA A 74 28.68 -8.21 29.33
C ALA A 74 29.06 -6.76 28.93
N ASP A 75 29.91 -6.62 27.90
CA ASP A 75 30.44 -5.31 27.45
C ASP A 75 29.60 -4.74 26.26
N GLY A 76 28.43 -5.34 25.97
CA GLY A 76 27.53 -4.93 24.92
C GLY A 76 27.39 -5.95 23.81
N ARG A 77 26.60 -5.57 22.81
CA ARG A 77 26.29 -6.43 21.66
C ARG A 77 27.38 -6.37 20.61
N VAL A 78 27.72 -7.53 20.09
CA VAL A 78 28.78 -7.70 19.10
C VAL A 78 28.21 -8.35 17.86
N ALA A 79 28.34 -7.64 16.74
CA ALA A 79 28.07 -8.16 15.39
C ALA A 79 29.37 -8.80 14.85
N ILE A 80 29.24 -9.96 14.25
CA ILE A 80 30.38 -10.68 13.65
C ILE A 80 30.06 -10.89 12.18
N GLU A 81 31.01 -10.55 11.32
CA GLU A 81 30.92 -10.67 9.86
C GLU A 81 32.09 -11.47 9.33
N GLU A 82 31.80 -12.41 8.49
CA GLU A 82 32.79 -13.20 7.80
C GLU A 82 33.02 -12.68 6.39
N ASN A 83 34.18 -12.07 6.18
CA ASN A 83 34.54 -11.43 4.95
C ASN A 83 35.33 -12.36 4.00
N GLY A 84 34.62 -13.12 3.19
CA GLY A 84 35.24 -13.80 2.06
C GLY A 84 35.70 -12.79 0.99
N ILE A 85 36.93 -12.93 0.48
CA ILE A 85 37.53 -12.02 -0.52
C ILE A 85 36.61 -11.83 -1.74
N HIS A 86 35.90 -12.88 -2.16
CA HIS A 86 35.02 -12.85 -3.33
C HIS A 86 33.77 -11.98 -3.16
N TYR A 87 33.29 -11.80 -1.93
CA TYR A 87 32.05 -11.08 -1.64
C TYR A 87 32.27 -9.68 -1.06
N HIS A 88 33.52 -9.32 -0.73
CA HIS A 88 33.80 -8.10 0.00
C HIS A 88 34.91 -7.25 -0.62
N HIS A 89 35.65 -7.74 -1.62
CA HIS A 89 36.73 -6.96 -2.27
C HIS A 89 36.13 -5.89 -3.21
N PRO A 90 36.42 -4.59 -3.02
CA PRO A 90 35.80 -3.52 -3.79
C PRO A 90 35.86 -3.66 -5.32
N GLN A 91 36.95 -4.23 -5.84
CA GLN A 91 37.12 -4.49 -7.28
C GLN A 91 36.23 -5.62 -7.80
N LEU A 92 35.76 -6.52 -6.94
CA LEU A 92 34.93 -7.66 -7.32
C LEU A 92 33.44 -7.40 -7.16
N ILE A 93 33.06 -6.62 -6.14
CA ILE A 93 31.65 -6.31 -5.84
C ILE A 93 31.16 -5.02 -6.52
N GLY A 94 32.07 -4.23 -7.09
CA GLY A 94 31.74 -2.94 -7.70
C GLY A 94 31.38 -1.84 -6.71
N ILE A 95 31.13 -0.65 -7.24
CA ILE A 95 30.86 0.55 -6.40
C ILE A 95 29.58 0.39 -5.59
N GLU A 96 28.51 -0.18 -6.14
CA GLU A 96 27.26 -0.38 -5.45
C GLU A 96 27.36 -1.38 -4.30
N GLY A 97 28.02 -2.51 -4.52
CA GLY A 97 28.30 -3.51 -3.48
C GLY A 97 29.11 -2.92 -2.33
N TYR A 98 30.14 -2.13 -2.65
CA TYR A 98 30.96 -1.45 -1.65
C TYR A 98 30.15 -0.41 -0.84
N ARG A 99 29.30 0.39 -1.51
CA ARG A 99 28.40 1.33 -0.84
C ARG A 99 27.42 0.62 0.11
N LYS A 100 26.90 -0.54 -0.30
CA LYS A 100 26.01 -1.35 0.53
C LYS A 100 26.72 -1.84 1.81
N GLN A 101 27.98 -2.24 1.70
CA GLN A 101 28.78 -2.64 2.87
C GLN A 101 29.05 -1.47 3.81
N LEU A 102 29.40 -0.31 3.29
CA LEU A 102 29.58 0.89 4.13
C LEU A 102 28.28 1.27 4.85
N ARG A 103 27.11 1.19 4.18
CA ARG A 103 25.83 1.42 4.83
C ARG A 103 25.55 0.40 5.92
N LYS A 104 25.79 -0.90 5.67
CA LYS A 104 25.66 -1.94 6.69
C LYS A 104 26.52 -1.65 7.92
N GLN A 105 27.77 -1.22 7.72
CA GLN A 105 28.66 -0.84 8.81
C GLN A 105 28.15 0.36 9.59
N ASN A 106 27.68 1.42 8.90
CA ASN A 106 27.10 2.58 9.56
C ASN A 106 25.83 2.20 10.33
N THR A 107 25.01 1.31 9.79
CA THR A 107 23.81 0.77 10.45
C THR A 107 24.18 0.03 11.74
N CYS A 108 25.24 -0.79 11.75
CA CYS A 108 25.74 -1.41 12.97
C CYS A 108 26.10 -0.35 14.04
N THR A 109 26.74 0.74 13.63
CA THR A 109 27.10 1.83 14.52
C THR A 109 25.86 2.53 15.09
N LEU A 110 24.84 2.80 14.27
CA LEU A 110 23.56 3.38 14.71
C LEU A 110 22.84 2.48 15.73
N TRP A 111 22.95 1.18 15.57
CA TRP A 111 22.40 0.20 16.53
C TRP A 111 23.23 0.03 17.79
N GLY A 112 24.38 0.73 17.91
CA GLY A 112 25.32 0.58 19.02
C GLY A 112 25.99 -0.78 19.07
N LEU A 113 26.11 -1.46 17.91
CA LEU A 113 26.78 -2.73 17.81
C LEU A 113 28.28 -2.55 17.60
N LYS A 114 29.09 -3.29 18.37
CA LYS A 114 30.50 -3.48 18.05
C LYS A 114 30.60 -4.43 16.88
N LEU A 115 31.24 -4.04 15.79
CA LEU A 115 31.36 -4.88 14.59
C LEU A 115 32.78 -5.42 14.47
N TYR A 116 32.93 -6.75 14.53
CA TYR A 116 34.17 -7.44 14.22
C TYR A 116 34.05 -8.20 12.92
N ARG A 117 35.12 -8.15 12.14
CA ARG A 117 35.19 -8.81 10.83
C ARG A 117 36.36 -9.77 10.79
N PHE A 118 36.09 -11.01 10.43
CA PHE A 118 37.10 -12.02 10.24
C PHE A 118 37.21 -12.38 8.74
N SER A 119 38.44 -12.41 8.23
CA SER A 119 38.64 -12.89 6.87
C SER A 119 38.80 -14.41 6.88
N THR A 120 38.64 -15.03 5.72
CA THR A 120 38.94 -16.45 5.54
C THR A 120 40.35 -16.79 5.97
N GLU A 121 41.31 -15.89 5.74
CA GLU A 121 42.70 -16.10 6.12
C GLU A 121 42.89 -16.06 7.65
N ASP A 122 42.22 -15.14 8.34
CA ASP A 122 42.25 -15.07 9.80
C ASP A 122 41.72 -16.36 10.42
N CYS A 123 40.61 -16.88 9.91
CA CYS A 123 40.00 -18.12 10.39
C CYS A 123 40.86 -19.39 10.17
N ARG A 124 41.84 -19.32 9.28
CA ARG A 124 42.78 -20.45 9.01
C ARG A 124 43.95 -20.52 9.96
N PHE A 125 44.34 -19.40 10.59
CA PHE A 125 45.41 -19.34 11.56
C PHE A 125 44.88 -19.56 12.97
N LYS A 126 44.70 -20.84 13.35
CA LYS A 126 44.00 -21.26 14.53
C LYS A 126 44.43 -20.53 15.82
N ASP A 127 45.70 -20.46 16.12
CA ASP A 127 46.20 -19.84 17.35
C ASP A 127 45.85 -18.33 17.40
N ARG A 128 45.95 -17.68 16.26
CA ARG A 128 45.65 -16.25 16.15
C ARG A 128 44.16 -15.94 16.27
N ILE A 129 43.31 -16.69 15.56
CA ILE A 129 41.86 -16.50 15.57
C ILE A 129 41.27 -16.79 16.96
N GLU A 130 41.80 -17.78 17.69
CA GLU A 130 41.37 -18.07 19.05
C GLU A 130 41.70 -16.90 20.01
N ASP A 131 42.87 -16.27 19.87
CA ASP A 131 43.26 -15.12 20.64
C ASP A 131 42.42 -13.87 20.30
N ASP A 132 42.13 -13.66 19.02
CA ASP A 132 41.25 -12.59 18.54
C ASP A 132 39.83 -12.80 19.06
N ILE A 133 39.28 -14.00 19.01
CA ILE A 133 37.94 -14.33 19.54
C ILE A 133 37.88 -14.01 21.05
N ARG A 134 38.89 -14.45 21.83
CA ARG A 134 38.97 -14.14 23.29
C ARG A 134 39.10 -12.67 23.56
N SER A 135 39.85 -11.96 22.72
CA SER A 135 40.09 -10.52 22.85
C SER A 135 38.82 -9.68 22.57
N TYR A 136 38.03 -10.09 21.60
CA TYR A 136 36.86 -9.37 21.13
C TYR A 136 35.59 -9.73 21.89
N LEU A 137 35.40 -11.00 22.25
CA LEU A 137 34.20 -11.51 22.87
C LEU A 137 34.32 -11.77 24.37
N GLY A 138 35.53 -11.91 24.88
CA GLY A 138 35.82 -12.17 26.29
C GLY A 138 36.51 -13.51 26.49
N LYS A 139 37.14 -13.69 27.67
CA LYS A 139 37.96 -14.84 27.98
C LYS A 139 37.17 -16.12 28.19
N ASP A 140 35.90 -16.00 28.59
CA ASP A 140 35.00 -17.10 28.88
C ASP A 140 33.54 -16.72 28.57
N THR A 141 32.65 -17.68 28.69
CA THR A 141 31.21 -17.48 28.45
C THR A 141 30.44 -16.84 29.60
N GLY A 142 31.08 -16.45 30.69
CA GLY A 142 30.40 -15.89 31.87
C GLY A 142 29.72 -14.57 31.62
N GLY A 143 30.17 -13.83 30.61
CA GLY A 143 29.55 -12.58 30.16
C GLY A 143 28.52 -12.77 29.03
N PHE A 144 28.33 -13.95 28.48
CA PHE A 144 27.42 -14.17 27.37
C PHE A 144 25.98 -14.30 27.83
N ARG A 145 25.06 -13.77 27.06
CA ARG A 145 23.62 -13.84 27.29
C ARG A 145 22.93 -14.47 26.08
N GLU A 146 21.85 -15.21 26.35
CA GLU A 146 21.00 -15.70 25.25
C GLU A 146 20.28 -14.52 24.61
N THR A 147 20.60 -14.29 23.32
CA THR A 147 20.15 -13.09 22.60
C THR A 147 18.65 -13.10 22.29
N GLY A 148 18.00 -14.27 22.25
CA GLY A 148 16.58 -14.40 21.93
C GLY A 148 15.59 -13.66 22.85
N LEU A 149 16.02 -13.25 24.06
CA LEU A 149 15.18 -12.54 25.02
C LEU A 149 15.32 -11.01 24.97
N LEU A 150 16.29 -10.44 24.23
CA LEU A 150 16.63 -9.03 24.29
C LEU A 150 16.39 -8.27 22.98
N LEU A 151 15.91 -8.93 21.94
CA LEU A 151 15.77 -8.38 20.60
C LEU A 151 14.34 -8.30 20.11
N GLU A 152 13.36 -8.29 20.99
CA GLU A 152 12.15 -7.56 20.66
C GLU A 152 12.51 -6.10 20.48
N ARG A 153 12.94 -5.76 19.26
CA ARG A 153 12.84 -4.38 18.81
C ARG A 153 11.38 -4.04 19.00
N LYS A 154 11.02 -3.20 19.96
CA LYS A 154 9.84 -2.37 19.83
C LYS A 154 10.06 -1.66 18.52
N THR A 155 9.38 -2.10 17.47
CA THR A 155 9.34 -1.38 16.20
C THR A 155 8.92 0.01 16.57
N GLU A 156 9.79 1.00 16.41
CA GLU A 156 9.45 2.40 16.69
C GLU A 156 8.18 2.68 15.90
N LEU A 157 7.21 3.24 16.59
CA LEU A 157 5.95 3.60 15.99
C LEU A 157 6.23 4.79 15.07
N TYR A 158 5.56 4.82 13.92
CA TYR A 158 5.55 6.03 13.12
C TYR A 158 4.83 7.16 13.86
N GLU A 159 5.19 8.39 13.58
CA GLU A 159 4.61 9.60 14.20
C GLU A 159 3.06 9.56 14.23
N HIS A 160 2.41 9.19 13.13
CA HIS A 160 0.95 9.08 13.06
C HIS A 160 0.37 7.95 13.94
N GLN A 161 1.15 6.91 14.23
CA GLN A 161 0.74 5.83 15.15
C GLN A 161 0.85 6.31 16.60
N GLU A 162 1.90 7.07 16.94
CA GLU A 162 2.04 7.69 18.25
C GLU A 162 0.94 8.72 18.52
N ILE A 163 0.62 9.56 17.53
CA ILE A 163 -0.48 10.51 17.60
C ILE A 163 -1.81 9.78 17.84
N SER A 164 -2.10 8.73 17.10
CA SER A 164 -3.33 7.94 17.27
C SER A 164 -3.42 7.32 18.66
N LEU A 165 -2.31 6.78 19.19
CA LEU A 165 -2.27 6.23 20.55
C LEU A 165 -2.49 7.31 21.62
N ALA A 166 -1.86 8.45 21.48
CA ALA A 166 -2.04 9.57 22.40
C ALA A 166 -3.51 10.06 22.40
N GLN A 167 -4.16 10.12 21.27
CA GLN A 167 -5.59 10.47 21.17
C GLN A 167 -6.50 9.42 21.80
N ILE A 168 -6.18 8.14 21.66
CA ILE A 168 -6.92 7.05 22.33
C ILE A 168 -6.81 7.22 23.85
N GLU A 169 -5.62 7.49 24.37
CA GLU A 169 -5.38 7.72 25.80
C GLU A 169 -6.12 8.96 26.30
N GLU A 170 -6.02 10.08 25.60
CA GLU A 170 -6.73 11.33 25.93
C GLU A 170 -8.25 11.15 26.00
N ARG A 171 -8.82 10.38 25.04
CA ARG A 171 -10.25 10.08 25.06
C ARG A 171 -10.66 9.24 26.25
N ARG A 172 -9.88 8.23 26.59
CA ARG A 172 -10.10 7.41 27.78
C ARG A 172 -10.09 8.24 29.07
N GLU A 173 -9.12 9.15 29.21
CA GLU A 173 -9.05 10.07 30.34
C GLU A 173 -10.28 10.99 30.44
N LYS A 174 -10.85 11.40 29.31
CA LYS A 174 -12.12 12.14 29.22
C LYS A 174 -13.38 11.29 29.44
N GLY A 175 -13.22 10.01 29.72
CA GLY A 175 -14.35 9.08 29.91
C GLY A 175 -15.08 8.69 28.63
N ILE A 176 -14.50 8.97 27.44
CA ILE A 176 -15.06 8.56 26.15
C ILE A 176 -14.66 7.11 25.89
N ARG A 177 -15.65 6.27 25.62
CA ARG A 177 -15.47 4.80 25.52
C ARG A 177 -15.30 4.28 24.11
N ALA A 178 -15.15 5.12 23.12
CA ALA A 178 -14.99 4.70 21.73
C ALA A 178 -14.03 5.58 20.94
N PHE A 179 -13.32 4.98 20.00
CA PHE A 179 -12.43 5.67 19.05
C PHE A 179 -12.47 5.02 17.67
N LEU A 180 -12.42 5.83 16.62
CA LEU A 180 -12.28 5.34 15.25
C LEU A 180 -10.94 5.78 14.68
N ILE A 181 -10.12 4.80 14.29
CA ILE A 181 -8.85 5.02 13.59
C ILE A 181 -9.11 5.01 12.09
N VAL A 182 -8.92 6.17 11.46
CA VAL A 182 -9.07 6.34 10.01
C VAL A 182 -7.68 6.60 9.42
N LEU A 183 -7.08 5.57 8.87
CA LEU A 183 -5.76 5.62 8.25
C LEU A 183 -5.75 4.84 6.94
N PRO A 184 -4.94 5.22 5.95
CA PRO A 184 -4.82 4.48 4.69
C PRO A 184 -4.48 3.00 4.91
N THR A 185 -4.83 2.17 3.94
CA THR A 185 -4.39 0.77 3.92
C THR A 185 -2.85 0.74 3.95
N ALA A 186 -2.27 -0.23 4.65
CA ALA A 186 -0.84 -0.38 4.88
C ALA A 186 -0.17 0.68 5.80
N ALA A 187 -0.90 1.64 6.37
CA ALA A 187 -0.35 2.59 7.36
C ALA A 187 -0.22 2.02 8.78
N GLY A 188 -0.45 0.72 8.98
CA GLY A 188 -0.19 0.06 10.26
C GLY A 188 -1.28 0.23 11.32
N LYS A 189 -2.56 0.34 10.94
CA LYS A 189 -3.71 0.43 11.87
C LYS A 189 -3.72 -0.66 12.94
N SER A 190 -3.49 -1.91 12.55
CA SER A 190 -3.48 -3.04 13.49
C SER A 190 -2.37 -2.91 14.53
N ARG A 191 -1.21 -2.35 14.17
CA ARG A 191 -0.10 -2.11 15.10
C ARG A 191 -0.48 -1.13 16.22
N ILE A 192 -1.26 -0.10 15.92
CA ILE A 192 -1.77 0.84 16.93
C ILE A 192 -2.63 0.09 17.95
N VAL A 193 -3.51 -0.79 17.47
CA VAL A 193 -4.40 -1.57 18.34
C VAL A 193 -3.62 -2.60 19.17
N GLU A 194 -2.60 -3.24 18.61
CA GLU A 194 -1.71 -4.15 19.34
C GLU A 194 -1.06 -3.45 20.54
N GLU A 195 -0.48 -2.27 20.32
CA GLU A 195 0.12 -1.45 21.38
C GLU A 195 -0.92 -0.97 22.40
N ASP A 196 -2.10 -0.56 21.92
CA ASP A 196 -3.17 -0.11 22.81
C ASP A 196 -3.72 -1.25 23.67
N ILE A 197 -3.90 -2.45 23.10
CA ILE A 197 -4.32 -3.64 23.87
C ILE A 197 -3.30 -3.98 24.96
N GLN A 198 -2.00 -3.93 24.66
CA GLN A 198 -0.94 -4.19 25.65
C GLN A 198 -1.02 -3.21 26.82
N LYS A 199 -1.11 -1.91 26.50
CA LYS A 199 -1.25 -0.86 27.52
C LYS A 199 -2.54 -1.00 28.33
N PHE A 200 -3.66 -1.25 27.67
CA PHE A 200 -4.97 -1.35 28.29
C PHE A 200 -5.10 -2.59 29.19
N ALA A 201 -4.51 -3.70 28.80
CA ALA A 201 -4.53 -4.96 29.56
C ALA A 201 -3.57 -4.93 30.78
N ALA A 202 -2.60 -4.02 30.79
CA ALA A 202 -1.61 -3.94 31.86
C ALA A 202 -2.27 -3.74 33.23
N GLY A 203 -2.00 -4.67 34.15
CA GLY A 203 -2.54 -4.63 35.53
C GLY A 203 -4.02 -5.05 35.64
N LYS A 204 -4.68 -5.49 34.56
CA LYS A 204 -6.09 -5.95 34.60
C LYS A 204 -6.17 -7.49 34.55
N GLU A 205 -6.42 -8.12 35.68
CA GLU A 205 -6.57 -9.59 35.75
C GLU A 205 -7.75 -10.13 34.92
N GLN A 206 -8.85 -9.38 34.88
CA GLN A 206 -10.08 -9.78 34.16
C GLN A 206 -10.20 -9.23 32.75
N PHE A 207 -9.08 -8.79 32.15
CA PHE A 207 -9.08 -8.31 30.76
C PHE A 207 -9.54 -9.41 29.80
N ARG A 208 -10.50 -9.07 28.93
CA ARG A 208 -10.89 -9.86 27.77
C ARG A 208 -11.18 -8.95 26.59
N ALA A 209 -10.63 -9.29 25.45
CA ALA A 209 -10.86 -8.56 24.20
C ALA A 209 -11.62 -9.39 23.18
N LEU A 210 -12.40 -8.71 22.34
CA LEU A 210 -13.04 -9.26 21.16
C LEU A 210 -12.59 -8.50 19.93
N ILE A 211 -12.03 -9.20 18.95
CA ILE A 211 -11.70 -8.65 17.62
C ILE A 211 -12.73 -9.17 16.63
N LEU A 212 -13.47 -8.24 16.03
CA LEU A 212 -14.46 -8.49 15.00
C LEU A 212 -13.88 -8.19 13.62
N ALA A 213 -13.93 -9.15 12.72
CA ALA A 213 -13.39 -9.05 11.37
C ALA A 213 -14.41 -9.47 10.30
N PRO A 214 -14.37 -8.94 9.08
CA PRO A 214 -15.35 -9.25 8.03
C PRO A 214 -15.24 -10.68 7.51
N ASN A 215 -14.05 -11.27 7.49
CA ASN A 215 -13.78 -12.58 6.88
C ASN A 215 -12.68 -13.38 7.59
N THR A 216 -12.50 -14.63 7.15
CA THR A 216 -11.53 -15.56 7.74
C THR A 216 -10.07 -15.24 7.44
N ASN A 217 -9.77 -14.53 6.37
CA ASN A 217 -8.39 -14.14 6.03
C ASN A 217 -7.87 -13.11 7.04
N ILE A 218 -8.68 -12.10 7.34
CA ILE A 218 -8.33 -11.09 8.36
C ILE A 218 -8.23 -11.74 9.76
N ILE A 219 -9.05 -12.75 10.03
CA ILE A 219 -8.90 -13.55 11.26
C ILE A 219 -7.53 -14.24 11.31
N ALA A 220 -7.08 -14.82 10.20
CA ALA A 220 -5.78 -15.48 10.14
C ALA A 220 -4.64 -14.48 10.40
N ASP A 221 -4.70 -13.29 9.77
CA ASP A 221 -3.73 -12.21 10.00
C ASP A 221 -3.70 -11.76 11.48
N TRP A 222 -4.87 -11.59 12.11
CA TRP A 222 -4.94 -11.24 13.53
C TRP A 222 -4.40 -12.34 14.43
N LYS A 223 -4.63 -13.61 14.11
CA LYS A 223 -4.07 -14.74 14.87
C LYS A 223 -2.54 -14.74 14.82
N GLU A 224 -1.97 -14.61 13.62
CA GLU A 224 -0.51 -14.52 13.45
C GLU A 224 0.09 -13.37 14.27
N ARG A 225 -0.56 -12.20 14.26
CA ARG A 225 -0.13 -11.02 15.04
C ARG A 225 -0.22 -11.26 16.54
N ILE A 226 -1.31 -11.87 17.01
CA ILE A 226 -1.49 -12.16 18.43
C ILE A 226 -0.44 -13.19 18.89
N ASP A 227 -0.20 -14.23 18.11
CA ASP A 227 0.80 -15.25 18.40
C ASP A 227 2.20 -14.65 18.49
N LYS A 228 2.50 -13.64 17.68
CA LYS A 228 3.79 -12.96 17.63
C LYS A 228 3.94 -11.85 18.67
N ASP A 229 2.99 -10.90 18.69
CA ASP A 229 3.16 -9.62 19.39
C ASP A 229 2.33 -9.53 20.68
N LEU A 230 1.30 -10.39 20.86
CA LEU A 230 0.39 -10.41 22.01
C LEU A 230 0.30 -11.78 22.69
N GLN A 231 1.29 -12.62 22.50
CA GLN A 231 1.34 -13.99 23.01
C GLN A 231 0.93 -14.14 24.50
N PRO A 232 1.33 -13.25 25.44
CA PRO A 232 0.90 -13.34 26.84
C PRO A 232 -0.61 -13.12 27.06
N LEU A 233 -1.31 -12.53 26.07
CA LEU A 233 -2.74 -12.23 26.11
C LEU A 233 -3.58 -13.13 25.21
N GLN A 234 -2.97 -14.09 24.51
CA GLN A 234 -3.60 -14.94 23.49
C GLN A 234 -4.90 -15.59 23.99
N ASP A 235 -4.90 -16.18 25.17
CA ASP A 235 -6.06 -16.85 25.76
C ASP A 235 -7.16 -15.89 26.25
N ARG A 236 -6.89 -14.57 26.21
CA ARG A 236 -7.80 -13.52 26.63
C ARG A 236 -8.38 -12.73 25.46
N ILE A 237 -8.02 -13.09 24.21
CA ILE A 237 -8.45 -12.40 23.00
C ILE A 237 -9.24 -13.37 22.11
N ASP A 238 -10.53 -13.09 21.98
CA ASP A 238 -11.40 -13.78 21.02
C ASP A 238 -11.38 -13.08 19.68
N ILE A 239 -11.19 -13.81 18.57
CA ILE A 239 -11.28 -13.29 17.22
C ILE A 239 -12.44 -13.97 16.50
N LYS A 240 -13.41 -13.20 16.01
CA LYS A 240 -14.64 -13.72 15.39
C LYS A 240 -14.97 -12.98 14.11
N THR A 241 -15.56 -13.70 13.14
CA THR A 241 -16.15 -13.04 11.99
C THR A 241 -17.42 -12.29 12.37
N TYR A 242 -17.79 -11.26 11.63
CA TYR A 242 -19.07 -10.57 11.77
C TYR A 242 -20.25 -11.52 11.71
N SER A 243 -20.24 -12.46 10.75
CA SER A 243 -21.31 -13.46 10.59
C SER A 243 -21.44 -14.42 11.77
N TYR A 244 -20.33 -14.77 12.40
CA TYR A 244 -20.33 -15.54 13.63
C TYR A 244 -20.89 -14.72 14.79
N ALA A 245 -20.36 -13.52 14.98
CA ALA A 245 -20.76 -12.64 16.07
C ALA A 245 -22.27 -12.31 16.03
N VAL A 246 -22.82 -12.02 14.85
CA VAL A 246 -24.26 -11.76 14.68
C VAL A 246 -25.12 -12.94 15.13
N ARG A 247 -24.65 -14.18 14.99
CA ARG A 247 -25.41 -15.38 15.40
C ARG A 247 -25.24 -15.74 16.87
N HIS A 248 -24.11 -15.41 17.48
CA HIS A 248 -23.68 -15.95 18.78
C HIS A 248 -23.45 -14.90 19.88
N TYR A 249 -23.64 -13.58 19.62
CA TYR A 249 -23.33 -12.54 20.60
C TYR A 249 -24.05 -12.68 21.94
N HIS A 250 -25.24 -13.27 21.93
CA HIS A 250 -26.07 -13.47 23.13
C HIS A 250 -25.60 -14.61 24.04
N GLU A 251 -24.62 -15.42 23.61
CA GLU A 251 -24.05 -16.51 24.41
C GLU A 251 -23.14 -16.01 25.55
N LYS A 252 -22.71 -14.75 25.46
CA LYS A 252 -21.87 -14.08 26.46
C LYS A 252 -22.67 -12.97 27.17
N THR A 253 -22.27 -12.65 28.38
CA THR A 253 -22.85 -11.51 29.12
C THR A 253 -22.42 -10.19 28.46
N ARG A 254 -23.16 -9.12 28.74
CA ARG A 254 -22.90 -7.79 28.11
C ARG A 254 -21.55 -7.20 28.48
N ASP A 255 -21.03 -7.52 29.62
CA ASP A 255 -19.79 -7.08 30.26
C ASP A 255 -18.63 -8.08 30.07
N TYR A 256 -18.83 -9.15 29.29
CA TYR A 256 -17.82 -10.19 29.12
C TYR A 256 -16.54 -9.70 28.50
N TYR A 257 -16.63 -8.76 27.56
CA TYR A 257 -15.46 -8.15 26.91
C TYR A 257 -15.26 -6.73 27.43
N SER A 258 -14.09 -6.46 28.00
CA SER A 258 -13.67 -5.12 28.42
C SER A 258 -13.17 -4.26 27.25
N TYR A 259 -12.69 -4.90 26.17
CA TYR A 259 -12.15 -4.22 25.00
C TYR A 259 -12.71 -4.86 23.72
N ILE A 260 -13.19 -4.05 22.78
CA ILE A 260 -13.70 -4.54 21.49
C ILE A 260 -13.03 -3.79 20.34
N VAL A 261 -12.52 -4.55 19.36
CA VAL A 261 -11.99 -4.05 18.11
C VAL A 261 -12.94 -4.39 16.96
N VAL A 262 -13.26 -3.44 16.13
CA VAL A 262 -14.03 -3.63 14.90
C VAL A 262 -13.14 -3.30 13.72
N ASP A 263 -12.56 -4.32 13.10
CA ASP A 263 -11.74 -4.15 11.91
C ASP A 263 -12.63 -3.93 10.67
N GLU A 264 -12.19 -3.11 9.72
CA GLU A 264 -13.01 -2.61 8.62
C GLU A 264 -14.34 -2.02 9.13
N ALA A 265 -14.23 -1.11 10.10
CA ALA A 265 -15.34 -0.54 10.87
C ALA A 265 -16.41 0.14 10.02
N HIS A 266 -16.15 0.42 8.76
CA HIS A 266 -17.15 0.89 7.83
C HIS A 266 -18.33 -0.10 7.63
N HIS A 267 -18.17 -1.37 8.01
CA HIS A 267 -19.26 -2.34 8.06
C HIS A 267 -20.13 -2.23 9.34
N ALA A 268 -19.64 -1.54 10.37
CA ALA A 268 -20.34 -1.41 11.66
C ALA A 268 -21.72 -0.76 11.57
N VAL A 269 -21.96 0.04 10.53
CA VAL A 269 -23.25 0.68 10.26
C VAL A 269 -24.34 -0.29 9.81
N ALA A 270 -23.99 -1.52 9.41
CA ALA A 270 -24.96 -2.53 9.06
C ALA A 270 -25.83 -2.88 10.29
N PRO A 271 -27.19 -2.92 10.18
CA PRO A 271 -28.08 -3.02 11.33
C PRO A 271 -27.78 -4.21 12.25
N MET A 272 -27.41 -5.34 11.67
CA MET A 272 -27.12 -6.56 12.45
C MET A 272 -25.81 -6.44 13.24
N LEU A 273 -24.76 -5.89 12.66
CA LEU A 273 -23.48 -5.70 13.34
C LEU A 273 -23.56 -4.56 14.37
N LYS A 274 -24.26 -3.47 14.05
CA LYS A 274 -24.56 -2.39 15.00
C LYS A 274 -25.26 -2.96 16.26
N ARG A 275 -26.20 -3.91 16.11
CA ARG A 275 -26.86 -4.58 17.24
C ARG A 275 -25.88 -5.37 18.11
N VAL A 276 -24.93 -6.09 17.51
CA VAL A 276 -23.88 -6.82 18.25
C VAL A 276 -23.03 -5.84 19.06
N ILE A 277 -22.57 -4.76 18.44
CA ILE A 277 -21.75 -3.74 19.10
C ILE A 277 -22.52 -3.07 20.25
N GLN A 278 -23.80 -2.78 20.05
CA GLN A 278 -24.66 -2.18 21.08
C GLN A 278 -25.06 -3.15 22.20
N TYR A 279 -25.01 -4.45 21.95
CA TYR A 279 -25.31 -5.43 22.98
C TYR A 279 -24.23 -5.46 24.07
N TYR A 280 -22.96 -5.45 23.66
CA TYR A 280 -21.86 -5.42 24.59
C TYR A 280 -21.67 -4.03 25.20
N ALA A 281 -21.17 -4.00 26.42
CA ALA A 281 -20.86 -2.76 27.14
C ALA A 281 -19.37 -2.73 27.52
N PRO A 282 -18.45 -2.69 26.52
CA PRO A 282 -17.02 -2.70 26.79
C PRO A 282 -16.59 -1.43 27.53
N GLU A 283 -15.49 -1.50 28.24
CA GLU A 283 -14.84 -0.32 28.78
C GLU A 283 -14.30 0.56 27.62
N PHE A 284 -13.86 -0.07 26.53
CA PHE A 284 -13.39 0.64 25.34
C PHE A 284 -13.66 -0.09 24.02
N LEU A 285 -14.08 0.67 23.03
CA LEU A 285 -14.39 0.22 21.67
C LEU A 285 -13.52 0.93 20.66
N VAL A 286 -12.78 0.18 19.83
CA VAL A 286 -11.95 0.74 18.74
C VAL A 286 -12.43 0.26 17.39
N GLY A 287 -12.63 1.18 16.47
CA GLY A 287 -12.87 0.89 15.06
C GLY A 287 -11.64 1.16 14.21
N LEU A 288 -11.38 0.31 13.22
CA LEU A 288 -10.32 0.48 12.22
C LEU A 288 -10.94 0.59 10.83
N THR A 289 -10.61 1.62 10.07
CA THR A 289 -11.05 1.75 8.69
C THR A 289 -10.01 2.48 7.84
N ALA A 290 -9.99 2.17 6.54
CA ALA A 290 -9.13 2.89 5.58
C ALA A 290 -9.81 4.15 5.02
N THR A 291 -11.11 4.32 5.22
CA THR A 291 -11.89 5.43 4.65
C THR A 291 -13.12 5.72 5.49
N ASP A 292 -13.38 6.99 5.67
CA ASP A 292 -14.57 7.55 6.31
C ASP A 292 -15.58 8.15 5.32
N GLN A 293 -15.19 8.25 4.04
CA GLN A 293 -15.98 8.90 3.00
C GLN A 293 -17.11 7.99 2.50
N ARG A 294 -18.10 7.76 3.34
CA ARG A 294 -19.35 7.13 2.96
C ARG A 294 -20.53 8.07 3.21
N PRO A 295 -21.65 7.82 2.51
CA PRO A 295 -22.94 8.40 2.90
C PRO A 295 -23.30 8.12 4.37
N ASP A 296 -22.61 7.16 4.97
CA ASP A 296 -22.83 6.70 6.34
C ASP A 296 -21.91 7.33 7.40
N LYS A 297 -21.15 8.41 7.09
CA LYS A 297 -20.26 9.08 8.05
C LYS A 297 -20.96 9.38 9.38
N LYS A 298 -22.14 9.98 9.34
CA LYS A 298 -22.95 10.27 10.53
C LYS A 298 -23.27 9.02 11.35
N LYS A 299 -23.49 7.88 10.70
CA LYS A 299 -23.77 6.60 11.38
C LYS A 299 -22.52 6.01 12.04
N LEU A 300 -21.32 6.23 11.50
CA LEU A 300 -20.08 5.88 12.16
C LEU A 300 -19.83 6.75 13.39
N GLU A 301 -20.11 8.04 13.29
CA GLU A 301 -20.03 8.99 14.41
C GLU A 301 -20.98 8.62 15.54
N GLU A 302 -22.16 8.04 15.26
CA GLU A 302 -23.09 7.51 16.27
C GLU A 302 -22.51 6.32 17.07
N ILE A 303 -21.59 5.56 16.50
CA ILE A 303 -20.99 4.37 17.12
C ILE A 303 -19.68 4.72 17.81
N PHE A 304 -18.80 5.47 17.15
CA PHE A 304 -17.42 5.74 17.59
C PHE A 304 -17.20 7.17 18.10
N GLY A 305 -18.20 8.03 17.99
CA GLY A 305 -18.08 9.46 18.27
C GLY A 305 -17.39 10.24 17.15
N ASN A 306 -17.14 11.52 17.36
CA ASN A 306 -16.42 12.36 16.40
C ASN A 306 -14.97 11.90 16.28
N TYR A 307 -14.47 11.86 15.06
CA TYR A 307 -13.09 11.46 14.73
C TYR A 307 -12.51 12.37 13.64
N THR A 308 -11.20 12.40 13.56
CA THR A 308 -10.46 13.09 12.50
C THR A 308 -9.62 12.06 11.73
N THR A 309 -9.39 12.33 10.45
CA THR A 309 -8.44 11.53 9.66
C THR A 309 -7.03 11.99 10.03
N GLU A 310 -6.23 11.10 10.58
CA GLU A 310 -4.86 11.42 11.05
C GLU A 310 -3.88 11.58 9.90
N LEU A 311 -4.08 10.84 8.82
CA LEU A 311 -3.15 10.80 7.71
C LEU A 311 -3.91 10.53 6.41
N SER A 312 -3.80 11.44 5.45
CA SER A 312 -4.31 11.19 4.11
C SER A 312 -3.43 10.19 3.36
N LEU A 313 -3.97 9.58 2.29
CA LEU A 313 -3.16 8.69 1.44
C LEU A 313 -2.00 9.46 0.77
N LYS A 314 -2.23 10.73 0.39
CA LYS A 314 -1.22 11.62 -0.18
C LYS A 314 -0.10 11.84 0.82
N ASP A 315 -0.42 12.30 2.04
CA ASP A 315 0.58 12.55 3.08
C ASP A 315 1.34 11.26 3.46
N ALA A 316 0.65 10.11 3.48
CA ALA A 316 1.29 8.82 3.75
C ALA A 316 2.32 8.44 2.68
N MET A 317 2.06 8.75 1.41
CA MET A 317 3.02 8.56 0.32
C MET A 317 4.18 9.56 0.40
N GLU A 318 3.89 10.84 0.67
CA GLU A 318 4.90 11.90 0.79
C GLU A 318 5.83 11.66 1.99
N LYS A 319 5.27 11.31 3.14
CA LYS A 319 6.04 10.95 4.35
C LYS A 319 6.74 9.58 4.24
N GLY A 320 6.52 8.83 3.16
CA GLY A 320 7.11 7.52 2.94
C GLY A 320 6.61 6.42 3.89
N VAL A 321 5.46 6.61 4.51
CA VAL A 321 4.78 5.60 5.35
C VAL A 321 4.31 4.43 4.47
N VAL A 322 3.82 4.74 3.28
CA VAL A 322 3.42 3.77 2.25
C VAL A 322 4.23 3.96 0.96
N ALA A 323 4.23 2.97 0.09
CA ALA A 323 4.92 3.06 -1.20
C ALA A 323 4.28 4.16 -2.07
N ARG A 324 5.12 4.91 -2.79
CA ARG A 324 4.64 5.90 -3.76
C ARG A 324 4.02 5.19 -4.96
N ALA A 325 2.96 5.76 -5.50
CA ALA A 325 2.34 5.24 -6.71
C ALA A 325 2.88 5.94 -7.96
N ASN A 326 3.41 5.15 -8.91
CA ASN A 326 3.64 5.59 -10.27
C ASN A 326 2.39 5.21 -11.06
N VAL A 327 1.62 6.19 -11.50
CA VAL A 327 0.31 5.98 -12.08
C VAL A 327 0.38 6.08 -13.60
N TYR A 328 -0.08 5.03 -14.26
CA TYR A 328 -0.23 4.95 -15.70
C TYR A 328 -1.69 4.86 -16.06
N ARG A 329 -2.07 5.39 -17.20
CA ARG A 329 -3.43 5.35 -17.67
C ARG A 329 -3.48 4.73 -19.06
N ILE A 330 -4.32 3.69 -19.19
CA ILE A 330 -4.71 3.13 -20.49
C ILE A 330 -6.08 3.70 -20.83
N GLU A 331 -6.18 4.47 -21.91
CA GLU A 331 -7.43 5.00 -22.39
C GLU A 331 -8.03 4.04 -23.43
N THR A 332 -9.30 3.71 -23.27
CA THR A 332 -10.06 2.90 -24.21
C THR A 332 -11.26 3.67 -24.75
N ASN A 333 -11.84 3.20 -25.84
CA ASN A 333 -13.05 3.76 -26.44
C ASN A 333 -14.32 3.00 -26.03
N ILE A 334 -14.26 2.21 -24.98
CA ILE A 334 -15.42 1.48 -24.46
C ILE A 334 -16.36 2.46 -23.76
N ASP A 335 -17.62 2.52 -24.22
CA ASP A 335 -18.65 3.37 -23.65
C ASP A 335 -19.35 2.69 -22.47
N LEU A 336 -19.19 3.26 -21.28
CA LEU A 336 -19.86 2.83 -20.04
C LEU A 336 -21.11 3.65 -19.71
N SER A 337 -21.49 4.61 -20.54
CA SER A 337 -22.63 5.53 -20.23
C SER A 337 -23.97 4.81 -20.07
N HIS A 338 -24.12 3.63 -20.66
CA HIS A 338 -25.33 2.80 -20.59
C HIS A 338 -25.29 1.72 -19.49
N VAL A 339 -24.17 1.57 -18.77
CA VAL A 339 -24.04 0.60 -17.67
C VAL A 339 -24.82 1.09 -16.45
N ARG A 340 -25.77 0.30 -15.99
CA ARG A 340 -26.62 0.66 -14.86
C ARG A 340 -25.85 0.76 -13.54
N PHE A 341 -26.29 1.66 -12.72
CA PHE A 341 -25.79 1.88 -11.35
C PHE A 341 -26.79 1.29 -10.34
N ASN A 342 -26.31 0.54 -9.35
CA ASN A 342 -27.15 -0.14 -8.35
C ASN A 342 -27.23 0.60 -7.00
N GLY A 343 -26.80 1.87 -6.95
CA GLY A 343 -26.75 2.68 -5.73
C GLY A 343 -25.39 2.63 -5.00
N LYS A 344 -24.51 1.69 -5.36
CA LYS A 344 -23.16 1.54 -4.75
C LYS A 344 -22.06 1.41 -5.79
N ASP A 345 -22.30 0.67 -6.85
CA ASP A 345 -21.33 0.41 -7.93
C ASP A 345 -22.08 0.09 -9.23
N TYR A 346 -21.36 -0.16 -10.30
CA TYR A 346 -21.92 -0.67 -11.55
C TYR A 346 -22.59 -2.04 -11.36
N VAL A 347 -23.64 -2.29 -12.13
CA VAL A 347 -24.26 -3.63 -12.21
C VAL A 347 -23.30 -4.55 -12.96
N ASN A 348 -22.73 -5.53 -12.26
CA ASN A 348 -21.70 -6.41 -12.81
C ASN A 348 -22.05 -7.08 -14.15
N ALA A 349 -23.31 -7.49 -14.33
CA ALA A 349 -23.75 -8.14 -15.57
C ALA A 349 -23.75 -7.20 -16.79
N ASP A 350 -24.05 -5.92 -16.58
CA ASP A 350 -24.01 -4.90 -17.63
C ASP A 350 -22.56 -4.48 -17.89
N LEU A 351 -21.79 -4.31 -16.83
CA LEU A 351 -20.36 -3.98 -16.90
C LEU A 351 -19.59 -5.08 -17.64
N GLU A 352 -19.87 -6.35 -17.36
CA GLU A 352 -19.25 -7.48 -18.05
C GLU A 352 -19.45 -7.41 -19.56
N LYS A 353 -20.69 -7.12 -20.01
CA LYS A 353 -21.00 -7.03 -21.45
C LYS A 353 -20.24 -5.90 -22.13
N SER A 354 -20.04 -4.78 -21.43
CA SER A 354 -19.37 -3.60 -21.98
C SER A 354 -17.85 -3.71 -21.97
N VAL A 355 -17.26 -4.27 -20.91
CA VAL A 355 -15.81 -4.23 -20.64
C VAL A 355 -15.11 -5.52 -21.09
N ARG A 356 -15.82 -6.65 -21.14
CA ARG A 356 -15.26 -7.92 -21.62
C ARG A 356 -15.19 -7.98 -23.14
N VAL A 357 -14.57 -6.97 -23.72
CA VAL A 357 -14.32 -6.90 -25.17
C VAL A 357 -12.90 -7.39 -25.41
N THR A 358 -12.74 -8.31 -26.36
CA THR A 358 -11.45 -8.94 -26.66
C THR A 358 -10.37 -7.90 -26.94
N SER A 359 -10.67 -6.88 -27.75
CA SER A 359 -9.72 -5.80 -28.09
C SER A 359 -9.24 -5.01 -26.88
N ARG A 360 -10.13 -4.73 -25.90
CA ARG A 360 -9.76 -4.06 -24.65
C ARG A 360 -8.80 -4.89 -23.81
N ASN A 361 -9.06 -6.18 -23.70
CA ASN A 361 -8.21 -7.09 -22.94
C ASN A 361 -6.86 -7.29 -23.63
N GLU A 362 -6.84 -7.39 -24.96
CA GLU A 362 -5.63 -7.45 -25.77
C GLU A 362 -4.79 -6.17 -25.65
N LEU A 363 -5.42 -4.99 -25.60
CA LEU A 363 -4.73 -3.72 -25.35
C LEU A 363 -4.00 -3.76 -24.00
N ILE A 364 -4.67 -4.16 -22.91
CA ILE A 364 -4.05 -4.28 -21.59
C ILE A 364 -2.84 -5.22 -21.65
N VAL A 365 -2.98 -6.37 -22.30
CA VAL A 365 -1.90 -7.35 -22.43
C VAL A 365 -0.73 -6.81 -23.25
N ASN A 366 -1.00 -6.11 -24.36
CA ASN A 366 0.04 -5.50 -25.19
C ASN A 366 0.79 -4.42 -24.43
N VAL A 367 0.09 -3.55 -23.70
CA VAL A 367 0.72 -2.54 -22.84
C VAL A 367 1.61 -3.19 -21.79
N LEU A 368 1.14 -4.25 -21.13
CA LEU A 368 1.97 -4.96 -20.16
C LEU A 368 3.20 -5.61 -20.81
N LYS A 369 3.04 -6.17 -22.00
CA LYS A 369 4.14 -6.78 -22.75
C LYS A 369 5.18 -5.75 -23.19
N ASP A 370 4.73 -4.65 -23.75
CA ASP A 370 5.61 -3.71 -24.43
C ASP A 370 6.30 -2.74 -23.44
N TYR A 371 5.64 -2.41 -22.33
CA TYR A 371 6.14 -1.39 -21.39
C TYR A 371 6.50 -1.92 -19.99
N PHE A 372 6.05 -3.09 -19.62
CA PHE A 372 6.24 -3.58 -18.25
C PHE A 372 6.98 -4.93 -18.17
N THR A 373 7.64 -5.38 -19.24
CA THR A 373 8.42 -6.63 -19.25
C THR A 373 9.90 -6.42 -19.04
N GLU A 374 10.39 -5.21 -19.14
CA GLU A 374 11.82 -4.86 -19.02
C GLU A 374 12.09 -3.96 -17.80
N GLY A 375 13.36 -3.79 -17.48
CA GLY A 375 13.81 -2.92 -16.40
C GLY A 375 13.32 -3.33 -15.02
N ASP A 376 13.03 -2.33 -14.18
CA ASP A 376 12.49 -2.54 -12.82
C ASP A 376 11.07 -3.14 -12.86
N ALA A 377 10.22 -2.65 -13.75
CA ALA A 377 8.86 -3.17 -13.92
C ALA A 377 8.87 -4.66 -14.34
N GLY A 378 9.83 -5.07 -15.17
CA GLY A 378 9.95 -6.46 -15.64
C GLY A 378 10.23 -7.48 -14.52
N LYS A 379 10.84 -7.03 -13.43
CA LYS A 379 11.17 -7.88 -12.27
C LYS A 379 10.02 -7.99 -11.27
N ARG A 380 8.97 -7.20 -11.43
CA ARG A 380 7.87 -7.11 -10.45
C ARG A 380 6.72 -8.01 -10.80
N GLN A 381 6.09 -8.53 -9.77
CA GLN A 381 4.85 -9.27 -9.85
C GLN A 381 3.66 -8.33 -9.70
N GLY A 382 2.54 -8.72 -10.29
CA GLY A 382 1.36 -7.87 -10.34
C GLY A 382 0.05 -8.61 -10.13
N ILE A 383 -1.00 -7.80 -9.88
CA ILE A 383 -2.39 -8.24 -9.86
C ILE A 383 -3.17 -7.46 -10.91
N ILE A 384 -4.01 -8.17 -11.64
CA ILE A 384 -5.02 -7.59 -12.53
C ILE A 384 -6.38 -7.77 -11.88
N PHE A 385 -7.01 -6.68 -11.48
CA PHE A 385 -8.35 -6.70 -10.90
C PHE A 385 -9.39 -6.82 -12.01
N CYS A 386 -10.01 -7.97 -12.11
CA CYS A 386 -10.99 -8.33 -13.10
C CYS A 386 -12.42 -8.19 -12.60
N ILE A 387 -13.39 -8.13 -13.50
CA ILE A 387 -14.81 -7.91 -13.18
C ILE A 387 -15.42 -9.14 -12.50
N ASN A 388 -15.11 -10.32 -13.03
CA ASN A 388 -15.66 -11.59 -12.58
C ASN A 388 -14.72 -12.75 -12.92
N LYS A 389 -15.13 -13.96 -12.52
CA LYS A 389 -14.38 -15.21 -12.74
C LYS A 389 -14.10 -15.54 -14.22
N ALA A 390 -15.02 -15.20 -15.12
CA ALA A 390 -14.83 -15.44 -16.55
C ALA A 390 -13.76 -14.50 -17.12
N HIS A 391 -13.74 -13.24 -16.67
CA HIS A 391 -12.74 -12.26 -17.06
C HIS A 391 -11.35 -12.61 -16.50
N THR A 392 -11.25 -13.18 -15.28
CA THR A 392 -9.94 -13.62 -14.75
C THR A 392 -9.31 -14.70 -15.60
N LYS A 393 -10.10 -15.69 -16.02
CA LYS A 393 -9.63 -16.80 -16.87
C LYS A 393 -9.21 -16.31 -18.26
N GLU A 394 -9.97 -15.39 -18.83
CA GLU A 394 -9.67 -14.81 -20.14
C GLU A 394 -8.38 -13.98 -20.10
N MET A 395 -8.21 -13.10 -19.12
CA MET A 395 -6.99 -12.31 -18.95
C MET A 395 -5.76 -13.19 -18.73
N ALA A 396 -5.86 -14.21 -17.88
CA ALA A 396 -4.77 -15.16 -17.67
C ALA A 396 -4.39 -15.90 -18.95
N ARG A 397 -5.39 -16.33 -19.76
CA ARG A 397 -5.15 -16.97 -21.05
C ARG A 397 -4.42 -16.06 -22.04
N LEU A 398 -4.85 -14.80 -22.13
CA LEU A 398 -4.25 -13.82 -23.05
C LEU A 398 -2.81 -13.47 -22.64
N LEU A 399 -2.55 -13.28 -21.35
CA LEU A 399 -1.21 -13.03 -20.83
C LEU A 399 -0.26 -14.19 -21.12
N ASN A 400 -0.69 -15.43 -20.88
CA ASN A 400 0.11 -16.62 -21.17
C ASN A 400 0.37 -16.75 -22.68
N ALA A 401 -0.60 -16.44 -23.54
CA ALA A 401 -0.43 -16.42 -24.99
C ALA A 401 0.58 -15.36 -25.44
N ALA A 402 0.70 -14.25 -24.69
CA ALA A 402 1.68 -13.21 -24.93
C ALA A 402 3.07 -13.49 -24.30
N GLY A 403 3.24 -14.64 -23.66
CA GLY A 403 4.50 -15.05 -23.00
C GLY A 403 4.69 -14.50 -21.58
N ILE A 404 3.65 -13.94 -20.97
CA ILE A 404 3.65 -13.44 -19.61
C ILE A 404 2.96 -14.48 -18.70
N SER A 405 3.71 -15.07 -17.75
CA SER A 405 3.13 -16.10 -16.86
C SER A 405 2.03 -15.52 -15.98
N ALA A 406 0.83 -16.05 -16.09
CA ALA A 406 -0.33 -15.58 -15.34
C ALA A 406 -1.26 -16.73 -14.96
N GLN A 407 -1.98 -16.55 -13.84
CA GLN A 407 -2.96 -17.51 -13.35
C GLN A 407 -4.23 -16.78 -12.91
N ASP A 408 -5.40 -17.40 -13.12
CA ASP A 408 -6.63 -16.90 -12.53
C ASP A 408 -6.69 -17.22 -11.04
N TYR A 409 -7.15 -16.24 -10.26
CA TYR A 409 -7.31 -16.36 -8.81
C TYR A 409 -8.70 -15.86 -8.39
N SER A 410 -9.60 -16.82 -8.23
CA SER A 410 -11.02 -16.55 -7.95
C SER A 410 -11.60 -17.66 -7.08
N GLY A 411 -12.86 -17.53 -6.65
CA GLY A 411 -13.53 -18.58 -5.86
C GLY A 411 -13.65 -19.95 -6.54
N ASP A 412 -13.38 -20.04 -7.86
CA ASP A 412 -13.37 -21.30 -8.62
C ASP A 412 -11.96 -21.85 -8.85
N THR A 413 -10.93 -21.17 -8.37
CA THR A 413 -9.53 -21.59 -8.54
C THR A 413 -9.30 -22.91 -7.81
N LYS A 414 -8.85 -23.91 -8.54
CA LYS A 414 -8.45 -25.19 -7.94
C LYS A 414 -7.13 -25.03 -7.21
N HIS A 415 -7.07 -25.46 -5.96
CA HIS A 415 -5.85 -25.38 -5.12
C HIS A 415 -5.29 -23.94 -5.00
N PRO A 416 -6.06 -22.98 -4.47
CA PRO A 416 -5.65 -21.59 -4.38
C PRO A 416 -4.36 -21.39 -3.57
N GLU A 417 -4.11 -22.23 -2.56
CA GLU A 417 -2.87 -22.23 -1.77
C GLU A 417 -1.65 -22.54 -2.63
N LYS A 418 -1.75 -23.53 -3.55
CA LYS A 418 -0.67 -23.86 -4.48
C LYS A 418 -0.40 -22.71 -5.45
N VAL A 419 -1.44 -22.09 -6.00
CA VAL A 419 -1.30 -20.94 -6.90
C VAL A 419 -0.61 -19.79 -6.17
N MET A 420 -0.97 -19.55 -4.92
CA MET A 420 -0.35 -18.52 -4.09
C MET A 420 1.12 -18.84 -3.76
N GLN A 421 1.43 -20.10 -3.50
CA GLN A 421 2.81 -20.53 -3.29
C GLN A 421 3.64 -20.33 -4.56
N GLU A 422 3.15 -20.75 -5.72
CA GLU A 422 3.82 -20.55 -7.01
C GLU A 422 4.00 -19.06 -7.35
N PHE A 423 3.05 -18.20 -6.93
CA PHE A 423 3.18 -16.76 -7.04
C PHE A 423 4.30 -16.24 -6.12
N LYS A 424 4.33 -16.63 -4.85
CA LYS A 424 5.40 -16.26 -3.90
C LYS A 424 6.78 -16.76 -4.33
N GLU A 425 6.84 -17.88 -5.03
CA GLU A 425 8.08 -18.46 -5.61
C GLU A 425 8.47 -17.81 -6.96
N HIS A 426 7.82 -16.72 -7.38
CA HIS A 426 8.03 -16.01 -8.65
C HIS A 426 7.85 -16.85 -9.92
N LYS A 427 7.14 -18.00 -9.84
CA LYS A 427 6.78 -18.81 -11.01
C LYS A 427 5.63 -18.23 -11.81
N ILE A 428 4.75 -17.49 -11.14
CA ILE A 428 3.64 -16.75 -11.72
C ILE A 428 3.96 -15.27 -11.58
N ARG A 429 3.84 -14.52 -12.66
CA ARG A 429 4.10 -13.09 -12.64
C ARG A 429 2.85 -12.25 -12.36
N PHE A 430 1.71 -12.63 -12.92
CA PHE A 430 0.44 -11.95 -12.69
C PHE A 430 -0.63 -12.87 -12.14
N LEU A 431 -1.34 -12.41 -11.13
CA LEU A 431 -2.61 -12.99 -10.70
C LEU A 431 -3.76 -12.18 -11.31
N CYS A 432 -4.62 -12.84 -12.07
CA CYS A 432 -5.87 -12.24 -12.54
C CYS A 432 -6.94 -12.54 -11.50
N ALA A 433 -7.41 -11.54 -10.76
CA ALA A 433 -8.23 -11.75 -9.59
C ALA A 433 -9.55 -11.00 -9.63
N CYS A 434 -10.59 -11.60 -9.06
CA CYS A 434 -11.84 -10.95 -8.73
C CYS A 434 -12.25 -11.38 -7.32
N ASP A 435 -12.73 -10.44 -6.50
CA ASP A 435 -13.30 -10.60 -5.16
C ASP A 435 -12.39 -11.25 -4.08
N MET A 436 -11.57 -12.26 -4.39
CA MET A 436 -10.75 -12.99 -3.40
C MET A 436 -9.55 -12.20 -2.84
N ILE A 437 -9.06 -11.21 -3.57
CA ILE A 437 -7.89 -10.39 -3.14
C ILE A 437 -8.33 -9.08 -2.49
N SER A 438 -9.65 -8.84 -2.34
CA SER A 438 -10.17 -7.58 -1.84
C SER A 438 -9.95 -7.36 -0.33
N GLU A 439 -9.94 -8.41 0.49
CA GLU A 439 -9.78 -8.29 1.95
C GLU A 439 -8.91 -9.41 2.52
N GLY A 440 -7.97 -9.05 3.42
CA GLY A 440 -7.16 -10.00 4.19
C GLY A 440 -6.04 -10.72 3.41
N TRP A 441 -5.71 -10.32 2.17
CA TRP A 441 -4.58 -10.86 1.43
C TRP A 441 -3.37 -9.93 1.54
N ASP A 442 -2.22 -10.48 1.89
CA ASP A 442 -0.99 -9.73 2.08
C ASP A 442 0.18 -10.31 1.30
N TYR A 443 0.76 -9.48 0.42
CA TYR A 443 2.00 -9.76 -0.28
C TYR A 443 2.80 -8.46 -0.45
N PRO A 444 3.74 -8.18 0.46
CA PRO A 444 4.45 -6.90 0.49
C PRO A 444 5.23 -6.56 -0.78
N GLU A 445 5.72 -7.56 -1.52
CA GLU A 445 6.52 -7.38 -2.73
C GLU A 445 5.69 -7.04 -3.98
N LEU A 446 4.37 -7.02 -3.87
CA LEU A 446 3.48 -6.69 -4.98
C LEU A 446 3.80 -5.32 -5.58
N GLY A 447 4.25 -5.30 -6.82
CA GLY A 447 4.81 -4.11 -7.47
C GLY A 447 3.99 -3.53 -8.62
N ILE A 448 3.00 -4.27 -9.15
CA ILE A 448 2.15 -3.81 -10.26
C ILE A 448 0.68 -4.08 -9.94
N LEU A 449 -0.16 -3.07 -10.10
CA LEU A 449 -1.61 -3.16 -9.96
C LEU A 449 -2.26 -2.70 -11.27
N VAL A 450 -3.07 -3.55 -11.89
CA VAL A 450 -3.84 -3.21 -13.09
C VAL A 450 -5.32 -3.14 -12.73
N MET A 451 -5.89 -1.96 -12.81
CA MET A 451 -7.29 -1.68 -12.48
C MET A 451 -8.17 -1.93 -13.71
N ALA A 452 -8.28 -3.19 -14.14
CA ALA A 452 -9.05 -3.56 -15.33
C ALA A 452 -10.57 -3.57 -15.10
N ARG A 453 -11.01 -3.49 -13.84
CA ARG A 453 -12.42 -3.35 -13.45
C ARG A 453 -12.72 -1.89 -13.11
N PRO A 454 -13.52 -1.19 -13.91
CA PRO A 454 -14.08 0.10 -13.51
C PRO A 454 -14.96 -0.06 -12.26
N THR A 455 -14.82 0.84 -11.29
CA THR A 455 -15.65 0.84 -10.08
C THR A 455 -16.00 2.26 -9.65
N LEU A 456 -17.20 2.44 -9.12
CA LEU A 456 -17.67 3.67 -8.50
C LEU A 456 -17.42 3.67 -6.99
N SER A 457 -17.07 2.52 -6.44
CA SER A 457 -16.81 2.36 -5.02
C SER A 457 -15.37 2.78 -4.68
N LYS A 458 -15.23 3.99 -4.11
CA LYS A 458 -13.93 4.48 -3.58
C LYS A 458 -13.33 3.51 -2.56
N VAL A 459 -14.17 2.88 -1.75
CA VAL A 459 -13.73 1.88 -0.75
C VAL A 459 -13.07 0.69 -1.43
N LEU A 460 -13.76 0.10 -2.42
CA LEU A 460 -13.23 -1.04 -3.18
C LEU A 460 -11.92 -0.68 -3.89
N TYR A 461 -11.89 0.48 -4.54
CA TYR A 461 -10.71 0.95 -5.24
C TYR A 461 -9.52 1.14 -4.28
N LEU A 462 -9.72 1.80 -3.13
CA LEU A 462 -8.68 1.98 -2.11
C LEU A 462 -8.21 0.66 -1.49
N GLN A 463 -9.11 -0.30 -1.28
CA GLN A 463 -8.73 -1.64 -0.82
C GLN A 463 -7.85 -2.37 -1.83
N GLN A 464 -8.18 -2.26 -3.13
CA GLN A 464 -7.40 -2.87 -4.21
C GLN A 464 -5.99 -2.24 -4.32
N ILE A 465 -5.90 -0.91 -4.35
CA ILE A 465 -4.61 -0.20 -4.38
C ILE A 465 -3.80 -0.51 -3.12
N GLY A 466 -4.44 -0.54 -1.97
CA GLY A 466 -3.81 -0.81 -0.69
C GLY A 466 -2.98 -2.09 -0.64
N ARG A 467 -3.31 -3.08 -1.50
CA ARG A 467 -2.51 -4.32 -1.62
C ARG A 467 -1.09 -4.07 -2.11
N GLY A 468 -0.90 -3.07 -2.97
CA GLY A 468 0.43 -2.69 -3.48
C GLY A 468 1.11 -1.58 -2.70
N LEU A 469 0.41 -0.90 -1.79
CA LEU A 469 0.97 0.25 -1.08
C LEU A 469 1.91 -0.09 0.07
N ARG A 470 1.99 -1.37 0.47
CA ARG A 470 2.91 -1.75 1.53
C ARG A 470 4.35 -1.49 1.08
N ARG A 471 5.04 -0.62 1.83
CA ARG A 471 6.46 -0.32 1.60
C ARG A 471 7.31 -1.42 2.21
N THR A 472 8.36 -1.82 1.49
CA THR A 472 9.40 -2.71 2.01
C THR A 472 10.77 -2.04 1.81
N SER A 473 11.81 -2.62 2.36
CA SER A 473 13.19 -2.15 2.14
C SER A 473 13.57 -2.10 0.64
N ILE A 474 13.03 -3.01 -0.15
CA ILE A 474 13.32 -3.14 -1.58
C ILE A 474 12.31 -2.35 -2.41
N LYS A 475 11.02 -2.35 -2.03
CA LYS A 475 9.94 -1.72 -2.77
C LYS A 475 9.59 -0.35 -2.19
N LYS A 476 10.01 0.72 -2.86
CA LYS A 476 9.67 2.11 -2.51
C LYS A 476 8.48 2.67 -3.28
N ASN A 477 8.15 2.05 -4.43
CA ASN A 477 7.05 2.46 -5.29
C ASN A 477 6.26 1.26 -5.81
N VAL A 478 5.04 1.53 -6.28
CA VAL A 478 4.14 0.59 -6.94
C VAL A 478 3.67 1.19 -8.25
N PHE A 479 3.60 0.40 -9.31
CA PHE A 479 3.01 0.79 -10.57
C PHE A 479 1.51 0.54 -10.52
N VAL A 480 0.71 1.59 -10.70
CA VAL A 480 -0.75 1.52 -10.78
C VAL A 480 -1.17 1.84 -12.20
N ILE A 481 -1.82 0.91 -12.86
CA ILE A 481 -2.29 1.05 -14.24
C ILE A 481 -3.81 1.15 -14.20
N ASP A 482 -4.33 2.37 -14.36
CA ASP A 482 -5.75 2.65 -14.46
C ASP A 482 -6.22 2.43 -15.89
N VAL A 483 -7.17 1.52 -16.09
CA VAL A 483 -7.82 1.35 -17.40
C VAL A 483 -9.08 2.21 -17.42
N VAL A 484 -9.06 3.24 -18.24
CA VAL A 484 -10.10 4.26 -18.29
C VAL A 484 -10.90 4.14 -19.57
N ASP A 485 -12.16 3.78 -19.38
CA ASP A 485 -13.14 3.65 -20.45
C ASP A 485 -13.95 4.97 -20.58
N GLU A 486 -14.63 5.20 -21.69
CA GLU A 486 -15.54 6.33 -21.86
C GLU A 486 -16.75 6.18 -20.94
N TYR A 487 -17.13 7.22 -20.21
CA TYR A 487 -18.28 7.22 -19.33
C TYR A 487 -19.12 8.49 -19.49
N GLY A 488 -20.40 8.39 -19.17
CA GLY A 488 -21.31 9.54 -19.22
C GLY A 488 -20.93 10.62 -18.17
N ALA A 489 -21.34 11.85 -18.40
CA ALA A 489 -20.94 13.03 -17.60
C ALA A 489 -21.31 12.96 -16.12
N MET A 490 -22.27 12.11 -15.73
CA MET A 490 -22.81 12.09 -14.37
C MET A 490 -22.14 11.11 -13.39
N VAL A 491 -21.50 10.06 -13.87
CA VAL A 491 -20.99 8.97 -13.01
C VAL A 491 -19.61 8.56 -13.49
N ARG A 492 -18.58 8.91 -12.75
CA ARG A 492 -17.17 8.65 -13.11
C ARG A 492 -16.59 7.52 -12.28
N PRO A 493 -15.92 6.53 -12.89
CA PRO A 493 -15.19 5.50 -12.16
C PRO A 493 -14.13 6.12 -11.25
N CYS A 494 -13.86 5.44 -10.14
CA CYS A 494 -12.74 5.80 -9.27
C CYS A 494 -11.42 5.61 -10.01
N SER A 495 -10.50 6.55 -9.79
CA SER A 495 -9.13 6.51 -10.29
C SER A 495 -8.20 7.12 -9.23
N MET A 496 -6.90 6.93 -9.38
CA MET A 496 -5.92 7.58 -8.49
C MET A 496 -6.10 9.10 -8.48
N HIS A 497 -6.41 9.69 -9.61
CA HIS A 497 -6.68 11.11 -9.75
C HIS A 497 -7.83 11.59 -8.86
N ALA A 498 -8.95 10.88 -8.89
CA ALA A 498 -10.11 11.22 -8.07
C ALA A 498 -9.82 11.10 -6.56
N ILE A 499 -8.92 10.21 -6.17
CA ILE A 499 -8.51 10.05 -4.76
C ILE A 499 -7.71 11.25 -4.26
N PHE A 500 -6.88 11.84 -5.12
CA PHE A 500 -6.04 12.99 -4.79
C PHE A 500 -6.77 14.34 -4.96
N GLY A 501 -8.10 14.32 -5.04
CA GLY A 501 -8.94 15.53 -5.03
C GLY A 501 -9.22 16.09 -6.41
N ASN A 502 -8.60 15.54 -7.46
CA ASN A 502 -8.83 15.99 -8.83
C ASN A 502 -9.89 15.12 -9.51
N SER A 503 -11.09 15.64 -9.70
CA SER A 503 -12.18 14.92 -10.37
C SER A 503 -12.01 14.83 -11.88
N LEU A 504 -11.08 15.62 -12.44
CA LEU A 504 -10.73 15.63 -13.85
C LEU A 504 -9.38 14.95 -14.02
N TYR A 505 -9.30 14.00 -14.94
CA TYR A 505 -8.02 13.46 -15.33
C TYR A 505 -7.28 14.44 -16.22
N VAL A 506 -6.08 14.76 -15.83
CA VAL A 506 -5.20 15.61 -16.62
C VAL A 506 -3.87 14.88 -16.75
N PRO A 507 -3.44 14.53 -17.95
CA PRO A 507 -2.14 13.93 -18.17
C PRO A 507 -1.02 14.91 -17.86
N PHE A 508 0.07 14.41 -17.36
CA PHE A 508 1.18 15.20 -16.84
C PHE A 508 2.20 15.56 -17.88
N GLY A 509 2.67 16.79 -17.81
CA GLY A 509 3.62 17.37 -18.72
C GLY A 509 5.11 17.15 -18.45
N ASP A 510 5.53 16.66 -17.28
CA ASP A 510 6.95 16.67 -16.87
C ASP A 510 7.55 15.31 -16.53
N ILE A 511 6.93 14.23 -16.98
CA ILE A 511 7.44 12.91 -16.66
C ILE A 511 8.45 12.48 -17.70
N THR A 512 9.68 12.48 -17.28
CA THR A 512 10.79 12.04 -18.10
C THR A 512 10.99 10.53 -17.94
N ARG A 513 10.30 9.75 -18.74
CA ARG A 513 10.96 8.56 -19.29
C ARG A 513 11.67 8.98 -20.56
N GLN A 514 12.88 8.46 -20.77
CA GLN A 514 13.69 8.80 -21.95
C GLN A 514 13.01 8.45 -23.27
N ASP A 515 11.98 7.60 -23.24
CA ASP A 515 11.35 7.01 -24.41
C ASP A 515 10.08 7.73 -24.88
N TYR A 516 9.50 8.64 -24.07
CA TYR A 516 8.38 9.46 -24.52
C TYR A 516 8.28 10.78 -23.75
N LEU A 517 7.95 11.83 -24.49
CA LEU A 517 7.79 13.17 -23.96
C LEU A 517 6.44 13.30 -23.23
N PRO A 518 6.36 14.16 -22.21
CA PRO A 518 5.13 14.51 -21.54
C PRO A 518 4.02 14.88 -22.52
N GLY A 519 2.84 14.29 -22.36
CA GLY A 519 1.72 14.48 -23.26
C GLY A 519 1.86 13.80 -24.64
N GLN A 520 2.92 13.06 -24.88
CA GLN A 520 3.06 12.24 -26.07
C GLN A 520 2.16 11.01 -25.95
N MET A 521 1.26 10.86 -26.92
CA MET A 521 0.42 9.68 -27.06
C MET A 521 1.24 8.53 -27.62
N ILE A 522 1.15 7.39 -26.99
CA ILE A 522 1.69 6.17 -27.54
C ILE A 522 0.55 5.50 -28.29
N GLU A 523 0.64 5.50 -29.62
CA GLU A 523 -0.26 4.76 -30.47
C GLU A 523 0.08 3.28 -30.42
N ILE A 524 -0.91 2.47 -30.07
CA ILE A 524 -0.78 1.01 -30.11
C ILE A 524 -1.52 0.55 -31.38
N ASP A 525 -0.74 0.26 -32.42
CA ASP A 525 -1.27 -0.12 -33.72
C ASP A 525 -2.15 -1.38 -33.69
N GLY A 526 -3.31 -1.29 -34.33
CA GLY A 526 -4.00 -2.44 -34.91
C GLY A 526 -5.17 -3.01 -34.12
N ILE A 527 -5.66 -2.38 -33.02
CA ILE A 527 -6.74 -2.97 -32.21
C ILE A 527 -8.09 -2.31 -32.43
N THR A 528 -8.15 -1.01 -32.75
CA THR A 528 -9.39 -0.32 -33.13
C THR A 528 -9.13 0.82 -34.10
N GLU A 529 -10.17 1.33 -34.77
CA GLU A 529 -10.08 2.56 -35.60
C GLU A 529 -9.78 3.84 -34.81
N ARG A 530 -9.73 3.76 -33.45
CA ARG A 530 -9.42 4.87 -32.56
C ARG A 530 -8.07 4.67 -31.89
N VAL A 531 -7.37 5.75 -31.71
CA VAL A 531 -6.07 5.82 -31.06
C VAL A 531 -6.21 5.49 -29.57
N GLU A 532 -5.59 4.42 -29.13
CA GLU A 532 -5.49 3.98 -27.74
C GLU A 532 -4.15 4.42 -27.16
N ARG A 533 -4.14 4.82 -25.91
CA ARG A 533 -3.00 5.52 -25.31
C ARG A 533 -2.64 4.98 -23.94
N ILE A 534 -1.35 5.04 -23.63
CA ILE A 534 -0.88 4.95 -22.26
C ILE A 534 -0.24 6.30 -21.87
N VAL A 535 -0.62 6.83 -20.70
CA VAL A 535 -0.13 8.10 -20.19
C VAL A 535 0.33 7.91 -18.76
N GLU A 536 1.54 8.32 -18.46
CA GLU A 536 2.03 8.42 -17.09
C GLU A 536 1.50 9.70 -16.45
N VAL A 537 1.07 9.62 -15.19
CA VAL A 537 0.46 10.71 -14.44
C VAL A 537 1.25 10.97 -13.18
N ASP A 538 1.73 12.20 -13.00
CA ASP A 538 2.27 12.64 -11.73
C ASP A 538 1.18 13.29 -10.86
N ILE A 539 0.60 12.52 -10.00
CA ILE A 539 -0.47 12.95 -9.10
C ILE A 539 0.02 13.85 -7.96
N HIS A 540 1.34 13.95 -7.74
CA HIS A 540 1.91 14.71 -6.64
C HIS A 540 2.16 16.18 -6.99
N THR A 541 2.55 16.49 -8.22
CA THR A 541 2.87 17.86 -8.64
C THR A 541 1.74 18.54 -9.40
N PHE A 542 0.70 17.81 -9.80
CA PHE A 542 -0.42 18.38 -10.55
C PHE A 542 -1.15 19.47 -9.76
N GLU A 543 -1.47 19.19 -8.51
CA GLU A 543 -2.17 20.14 -7.63
C GLU A 543 -1.33 21.39 -7.36
N GLU A 544 -0.01 21.24 -7.23
CA GLU A 544 0.92 22.38 -7.06
C GLU A 544 0.95 23.28 -8.30
N LYS A 545 0.88 22.69 -9.49
CA LYS A 545 0.95 23.44 -10.75
C LYS A 545 -0.37 24.03 -11.19
N TYR A 546 -1.46 23.32 -10.97
CA TYR A 546 -2.77 23.63 -11.55
C TYR A 546 -3.91 23.67 -10.53
N GLY A 547 -3.62 23.60 -9.23
CA GLY A 547 -4.61 23.59 -8.17
C GLY A 547 -5.51 24.83 -8.18
N ASP A 548 -4.93 25.98 -8.55
CA ASP A 548 -5.63 27.27 -8.64
C ASP A 548 -6.28 27.52 -10.02
N TYR A 549 -6.12 26.58 -10.98
CA TYR A 549 -6.69 26.76 -12.32
C TYR A 549 -8.15 26.34 -12.36
N TYR A 550 -8.91 27.04 -13.16
CA TYR A 550 -10.35 26.82 -13.33
C TYR A 550 -10.62 25.86 -14.49
N SER A 551 -11.36 24.80 -14.24
CA SER A 551 -11.97 24.00 -15.30
C SER A 551 -13.07 24.76 -16.01
N GLN A 552 -13.54 24.28 -17.17
CA GLN A 552 -14.68 24.89 -17.87
C GLN A 552 -15.93 24.97 -16.98
N GLU A 553 -16.15 23.97 -16.12
CA GLU A 553 -17.28 23.95 -15.17
C GLU A 553 -17.10 24.97 -14.05
N GLN A 554 -15.88 25.09 -13.50
CA GLN A 554 -15.57 26.10 -12.49
C GLN A 554 -15.65 27.51 -13.07
N LEU A 555 -15.10 27.71 -14.29
CA LEU A 555 -15.19 28.98 -15.00
C LEU A 555 -16.64 29.36 -15.32
N ALA A 556 -17.47 28.38 -15.68
CA ALA A 556 -18.90 28.62 -15.92
C ALA A 556 -19.63 29.10 -14.64
N ARG A 557 -19.29 28.50 -13.49
CA ARG A 557 -19.80 28.94 -12.18
C ARG A 557 -19.32 30.33 -11.83
N GLU A 558 -18.04 30.60 -12.02
CA GLU A 558 -17.40 31.87 -11.73
C GLU A 558 -18.02 33.03 -12.55
N TYR A 559 -18.41 32.72 -13.78
CA TYR A 559 -19.04 33.72 -14.68
C TYR A 559 -20.57 33.68 -14.68
N PHE A 560 -21.18 32.84 -13.85
CA PHE A 560 -22.63 32.63 -13.80
C PHE A 560 -23.26 32.30 -15.16
N VAL A 561 -22.58 31.50 -15.95
CA VAL A 561 -23.06 31.02 -17.25
C VAL A 561 -23.09 29.49 -17.26
N ASN A 562 -23.73 28.86 -18.25
CA ASN A 562 -23.68 27.42 -18.37
C ASN A 562 -22.38 26.97 -19.08
N THR A 563 -21.97 25.74 -18.84
CA THR A 563 -20.75 25.15 -19.42
C THR A 563 -20.77 25.14 -20.94
N GLY A 564 -21.97 25.03 -21.55
CA GLY A 564 -22.14 25.12 -23.02
C GLY A 564 -21.78 26.51 -23.56
N THR A 565 -21.97 27.57 -22.78
CA THR A 565 -21.56 28.92 -23.14
C THR A 565 -20.05 29.03 -23.17
N ILE A 566 -19.34 28.51 -22.17
CA ILE A 566 -17.88 28.46 -22.11
C ILE A 566 -17.34 27.68 -23.32
N THR A 567 -17.86 26.48 -23.56
CA THR A 567 -17.49 25.67 -24.74
C THR A 567 -17.73 26.42 -26.05
N GLY A 568 -18.84 27.14 -26.15
CA GLY A 568 -19.16 27.99 -27.28
C GLY A 568 -18.18 29.14 -27.48
N TRP A 569 -17.73 29.77 -26.40
CA TRP A 569 -16.73 30.86 -26.43
C TRP A 569 -15.37 30.34 -26.85
N ILE A 570 -14.91 29.18 -26.33
CA ILE A 570 -13.66 28.53 -26.73
C ILE A 570 -13.71 28.24 -28.26
N ARG A 571 -14.79 27.60 -28.73
CA ARG A 571 -14.95 27.26 -30.14
C ARG A 571 -14.97 28.48 -31.07
N LYS A 572 -15.48 29.62 -30.59
CA LYS A 572 -15.52 30.89 -31.33
C LYS A 572 -14.25 31.74 -31.17
N GLY A 573 -13.27 31.24 -30.43
CA GLY A 573 -12.01 31.95 -30.13
C GLY A 573 -12.18 33.20 -29.26
N LYS A 574 -13.28 33.32 -28.51
CA LYS A 574 -13.49 34.44 -27.59
C LYS A 574 -12.63 34.32 -26.34
N ILE A 575 -12.41 33.10 -25.88
CA ILE A 575 -11.51 32.76 -24.79
C ILE A 575 -10.63 31.59 -25.25
N THR A 576 -9.40 31.57 -24.78
CA THR A 576 -8.44 30.50 -25.07
C THR A 576 -7.97 29.89 -23.73
N PRO A 577 -8.07 28.58 -23.54
CA PRO A 577 -7.53 27.95 -22.34
C PRO A 577 -6.05 28.22 -22.16
N THR A 578 -5.61 28.44 -20.93
CA THR A 578 -4.19 28.58 -20.60
C THR A 578 -3.44 27.29 -20.89
N VAL A 579 -4.07 26.15 -20.59
CA VAL A 579 -3.54 24.81 -20.83
C VAL A 579 -4.62 23.89 -21.32
N GLU A 580 -4.32 23.06 -22.31
CA GLU A 580 -5.20 22.00 -22.78
C GLU A 580 -4.52 20.66 -22.68
N PHE A 581 -5.24 19.70 -22.11
CA PHE A 581 -4.77 18.32 -21.99
C PHE A 581 -5.66 17.38 -22.80
N PRO A 582 -5.08 16.45 -23.58
CA PRO A 582 -5.86 15.46 -24.28
C PRO A 582 -6.53 14.49 -23.30
N PHE A 583 -7.80 14.15 -23.56
CA PHE A 583 -8.61 13.28 -22.73
C PHE A 583 -9.49 12.40 -23.62
N GLY A 584 -8.99 11.23 -23.98
CA GLY A 584 -9.67 10.38 -24.96
C GLY A 584 -9.88 11.12 -26.28
N SER A 585 -11.11 11.14 -26.77
CA SER A 585 -11.51 11.92 -27.95
C SER A 585 -11.77 13.40 -27.66
N LYS A 586 -11.65 13.84 -26.40
CA LYS A 586 -11.92 15.21 -25.93
C LYS A 586 -10.66 15.87 -25.40
N LYS A 587 -10.75 17.15 -25.12
CA LYS A 587 -9.73 17.93 -24.40
C LYS A 587 -10.30 18.48 -23.11
N ILE A 588 -9.48 18.49 -22.07
CA ILE A 588 -9.74 19.24 -20.85
C ILE A 588 -9.01 20.57 -20.98
N SER A 589 -9.75 21.64 -20.79
CA SER A 589 -9.25 23.01 -20.85
C SER A 589 -9.21 23.57 -19.43
N LEU A 590 -8.04 24.11 -19.04
CA LEU A 590 -7.85 24.82 -17.78
C LEU A 590 -7.47 26.27 -18.05
N PHE A 591 -7.93 27.15 -17.16
CA PHE A 591 -7.74 28.59 -17.21
C PHE A 591 -7.01 29.03 -15.93
N SER A 592 -5.92 29.79 -16.10
CA SER A 592 -5.24 30.39 -14.95
C SER A 592 -6.10 31.49 -14.31
N PRO A 593 -5.94 31.80 -13.03
CA PRO A 593 -6.64 32.93 -12.36
C PRO A 593 -6.44 34.25 -13.13
N GLU A 594 -5.27 34.46 -13.71
CA GLU A 594 -4.95 35.64 -14.49
C GLU A 594 -5.79 35.73 -15.78
N ASP A 595 -5.93 34.62 -16.50
CA ASP A 595 -6.76 34.54 -17.70
C ASP A 595 -8.24 34.67 -17.36
N VAL A 596 -8.69 34.15 -16.23
CA VAL A 596 -10.08 34.33 -15.74
C VAL A 596 -10.37 35.79 -15.54
N GLU A 597 -9.52 36.53 -14.85
CA GLU A 597 -9.72 37.97 -14.63
C GLU A 597 -9.61 38.79 -15.93
N LYS A 598 -8.70 38.40 -16.83
CA LYS A 598 -8.57 39.01 -18.15
C LYS A 598 -9.86 38.86 -18.96
N TYR A 599 -10.39 37.64 -19.08
CA TYR A 599 -11.60 37.36 -19.85
C TYR A 599 -12.86 37.95 -19.20
N ARG A 600 -12.90 38.04 -17.86
CA ARG A 600 -13.95 38.75 -17.15
C ARG A 600 -14.07 40.21 -17.65
N LYS A 601 -12.95 40.91 -17.78
CA LYS A 601 -12.88 42.29 -18.28
C LYS A 601 -13.17 42.38 -19.77
N GLU A 602 -12.59 41.50 -20.59
CA GLU A 602 -12.76 41.53 -22.05
C GLU A 602 -14.22 41.24 -22.48
N LEU A 603 -14.90 40.35 -21.75
CA LEU A 603 -16.29 39.95 -22.02
C LEU A 603 -17.29 40.78 -21.24
N ASN A 604 -16.82 41.75 -20.44
CA ASN A 604 -17.62 42.61 -19.57
C ASN A 604 -18.59 41.81 -18.66
N ILE A 605 -18.04 40.76 -18.03
CA ILE A 605 -18.79 39.89 -17.14
C ILE A 605 -18.80 40.52 -15.74
N GLN A 606 -19.97 40.66 -15.17
CA GLN A 606 -20.16 41.23 -13.84
C GLN A 606 -19.54 40.31 -12.78
N GLU A 607 -18.89 40.89 -11.79
CA GLU A 607 -18.41 40.17 -10.64
C GLU A 607 -19.57 39.82 -9.71
N HIS A 608 -19.62 38.54 -9.29
CA HIS A 608 -20.62 38.03 -8.36
C HIS A 608 -19.93 37.73 -7.03
N ASN A 609 -20.33 38.38 -5.98
CA ASN A 609 -19.77 38.23 -4.63
C ASN A 609 -20.89 38.33 -3.57
N ASP A 610 -20.52 38.34 -2.29
CA ASP A 610 -21.50 38.40 -1.18
C ASP A 610 -22.39 39.64 -1.20
N GLU A 611 -21.93 40.72 -1.81
CA GLU A 611 -22.72 41.97 -1.94
C GLU A 611 -23.76 41.87 -3.07
N THR A 612 -23.46 41.18 -4.15
CA THR A 612 -24.33 41.01 -5.32
C THR A 612 -25.27 39.82 -5.22
N VAL A 613 -24.99 38.86 -4.32
CA VAL A 613 -25.70 37.57 -4.22
C VAL A 613 -27.22 37.70 -4.11
N ARG A 614 -27.70 38.74 -3.45
CA ARG A 614 -29.13 39.01 -3.31
C ARG A 614 -29.78 39.41 -4.64
N ASP A 615 -29.12 40.29 -5.38
CA ASP A 615 -29.64 40.79 -6.65
C ASP A 615 -29.54 39.71 -7.73
N ASP A 616 -28.45 38.89 -7.68
CA ASP A 616 -28.26 37.71 -8.53
C ASP A 616 -29.34 36.65 -8.28
N PHE A 617 -29.71 36.44 -7.00
CA PHE A 617 -30.79 35.53 -6.63
C PHE A 617 -32.16 36.03 -7.09
N ILE A 618 -32.42 37.32 -6.98
CA ILE A 618 -33.65 37.92 -7.49
C ILE A 618 -33.73 37.83 -9.01
N ALA A 619 -32.63 38.13 -9.71
CA ALA A 619 -32.53 37.97 -11.16
C ALA A 619 -32.78 36.52 -11.60
N PHE A 620 -32.20 35.54 -10.90
CA PHE A 620 -32.44 34.10 -11.11
C PHE A 620 -33.91 33.71 -10.94
N LEU A 621 -34.62 34.29 -9.98
CA LEU A 621 -36.06 34.09 -9.77
C LEU A 621 -36.90 34.69 -10.88
N GLU A 622 -36.48 35.85 -11.39
CA GLU A 622 -37.19 36.59 -12.46
C GLU A 622 -37.04 35.92 -13.84
N GLU A 623 -35.99 35.16 -14.05
CA GLU A 623 -35.66 34.46 -15.32
C GLU A 623 -36.70 33.43 -15.77
N ARG A 624 -37.73 33.13 -14.99
CA ARG A 624 -38.90 32.27 -15.27
C ARG A 624 -38.67 31.01 -16.11
N ASP A 625 -37.43 30.55 -16.26
CA ASP A 625 -37.15 29.29 -16.94
C ASP A 625 -37.28 28.09 -15.96
N TYR A 626 -38.53 27.65 -15.84
CA TYR A 626 -38.91 26.50 -15.00
C TYR A 626 -38.87 25.18 -15.75
N SER A 627 -38.12 25.11 -16.82
CA SER A 627 -38.04 23.90 -17.67
C SER A 627 -37.48 22.68 -16.94
N LEU A 628 -36.90 22.83 -15.75
CA LEU A 628 -36.36 21.76 -14.95
C LEU A 628 -37.17 21.58 -13.66
N SER A 629 -37.87 20.46 -13.54
CA SER A 629 -38.82 20.13 -12.48
C SER A 629 -38.27 20.16 -11.04
N TYR A 630 -36.96 20.18 -10.86
CA TYR A 630 -36.32 20.24 -9.52
C TYR A 630 -36.08 21.67 -9.01
N LYS A 631 -36.22 22.73 -9.85
CA LYS A 631 -36.10 24.11 -9.39
C LYS A 631 -37.22 24.48 -8.40
N MET A 632 -38.45 23.99 -8.61
CA MET A 632 -39.56 24.25 -7.73
C MET A 632 -39.43 23.61 -6.33
N PRO A 633 -39.09 22.32 -6.18
CA PRO A 633 -38.83 21.75 -4.86
C PRO A 633 -37.65 22.39 -4.13
N PHE A 634 -36.64 22.84 -4.87
CA PHE A 634 -35.51 23.57 -4.28
C PHE A 634 -35.93 24.93 -3.73
N LEU A 635 -36.69 25.70 -4.49
CA LEU A 635 -37.22 26.98 -4.02
C LEU A 635 -38.19 26.83 -2.84
N LEU A 636 -39.05 25.81 -2.85
CA LEU A 636 -39.96 25.53 -1.74
C LEU A 636 -39.22 25.16 -0.46
N SER A 637 -38.06 24.48 -0.56
CA SER A 637 -37.25 24.16 0.62
C SER A 637 -36.56 25.35 1.30
N PHE A 638 -36.58 26.53 0.68
CA PHE A 638 -36.11 27.78 1.27
C PHE A 638 -37.24 28.63 1.90
N ILE A 639 -38.49 28.26 1.66
CA ILE A 639 -39.67 29.00 2.17
C ILE A 639 -40.22 28.36 3.46
N ASP A 640 -39.98 27.07 3.63
CA ASP A 640 -40.22 26.30 4.88
C ASP A 640 -39.06 26.46 5.86
#